data_0ede23439a002237405cc261e9d4a257
#
_entry.id   0ede23439a002237405cc261e9d4a257
#
_cell.length_a   1.000
_cell.length_b   1.000
_cell.length_c   1.000
_cell.angle_alpha   90.00
_cell.angle_beta   90.00
_cell.angle_gamma   90.00
#
_symmetry.space_group_name_H-M   'P 1'
#
loop_
_entity.id
_entity.type
_entity.pdbx_description
1 polymer ?
#
loop_
_entity_poly.entity_id
_entity_poly.type
_entity_poly.pdbx_seq_one_letter_code
_entity_poly.pdbx_strand_id
1 'polypeptide(L)'
;MLGSTYGTFTSDPRRARAVACGNLPAATVHGRAAATGDLDVGGRPLAADVPDLDRFFRPESVAVIGASDAEGRPNTGITRQLVAWAERVGARLHPVHPTRASVFDRPCFPSVADLPEPIDLAVLLVGDPLPVIEELAEAKAKFAVAFASGFAETGEAGALAQERLAAAVSRSGMRLLGPNTNLNAFERFRDDLEGPAIALITQSGHQGRPVFTLQELGVRLSHWAPTGNEADLETADFLSYFAERPEVGAIACYVEGLKDGRSFLLAADRAARRGVPVVAVKVGRTETGARTAASHTGKLTGADAVVDAAMRQYGVIRVDGLDELQDTATLLARARPPRADGVVVYSISGGTGAHFADLATEAGLRLPTLSAAKQSELHDWIPHYLNVANPVDNGGHPVGDWRGRKIIDAILADPEVGVLICPITGPFPPMSDKLAQDLVDAAEQTDKLVCVVWGSPLGTEAAYRETLLGSSRVATFRTFANCIGAVRAYLDHHRFTASYRSPFDEAPRAVSPSYRKAQALLRPGQRLSEHAAKQLLRAYGIRVPREQLVTSAAASVRAAGLVGYPVVMKASGTRIAHKTELGLVKVGLTSASQVRDAYRDLTDIARYEGVDLDGVLVCQMVERGVEMVVGISPDPLFGPTVTVGLGGVLVEVLRDVAVGVPPFGEEEARRMLSSLRGRALLDGVRGAPPADLDALVEVVLRVQRMSLELGDTLAELDINPLLVLPRGQGAVALDALAVCH
;
A
#
# COMPACT_ATOMS: atom_id res chain seq x y z
N MET A 1 -43.72 -25.26 -20.66
CA MET A 1 -43.40 -26.56 -21.33
C MET A 1 -41.90 -26.61 -21.48
N LEU A 2 -41.27 -27.49 -20.67
CA LEU A 2 -40.20 -28.41 -21.01
C LEU A 2 -38.84 -27.76 -21.35
N GLY A 3 -37.72 -28.16 -20.76
CA GLY A 3 -37.41 -29.23 -19.86
C GLY A 3 -35.93 -29.16 -19.48
N SER A 4 -35.67 -29.64 -18.31
CA SER A 4 -34.36 -29.79 -17.66
C SER A 4 -33.44 -30.77 -18.38
N THR A 5 -32.14 -30.48 -18.44
CA THR A 5 -31.13 -31.55 -18.45
C THR A 5 -29.99 -31.17 -17.52
N TYR A 6 -29.96 -31.85 -16.39
CA TYR A 6 -28.79 -31.91 -15.47
C TYR A 6 -27.73 -32.81 -16.09
N GLY A 7 -26.58 -32.30 -16.41
CA GLY A 7 -25.37 -33.05 -16.75
C GLY A 7 -24.50 -33.18 -15.49
N THR A 8 -24.41 -34.39 -14.94
CA THR A 8 -23.50 -34.80 -13.88
C THR A 8 -22.06 -34.77 -14.41
N PHE A 9 -21.21 -33.90 -13.86
CA PHE A 9 -19.77 -33.96 -14.03
C PHE A 9 -19.17 -34.75 -12.87
N THR A 10 -18.72 -35.98 -13.16
CA THR A 10 -17.84 -36.76 -12.32
C THR A 10 -16.42 -36.18 -12.40
N SER A 11 -15.90 -35.69 -11.30
CA SER A 11 -14.53 -35.23 -11.15
C SER A 11 -13.57 -36.41 -11.02
N ASP A 12 -12.70 -36.58 -12.01
CA ASP A 12 -11.53 -37.47 -11.94
C ASP A 12 -10.40 -36.76 -11.18
N PRO A 13 -9.89 -37.26 -10.04
CA PRO A 13 -8.90 -36.55 -9.22
C PRO A 13 -7.44 -36.69 -9.71
N ARG A 14 -7.19 -37.17 -10.93
CA ARG A 14 -5.84 -37.46 -11.44
C ARG A 14 -5.23 -36.46 -12.43
N ARG A 15 -5.78 -35.27 -12.59
CA ARG A 15 -5.22 -34.22 -13.50
C ARG A 15 -4.98 -32.87 -12.83
N ALA A 16 -4.35 -32.87 -11.65
CA ALA A 16 -3.61 -31.70 -11.19
C ALA A 16 -2.14 -31.86 -11.61
N ARG A 17 -1.84 -31.63 -12.89
CA ARG A 17 -0.44 -31.41 -13.29
C ARG A 17 0.00 -30.05 -12.75
N ALA A 18 0.94 -30.09 -11.81
CA ALA A 18 1.75 -28.94 -11.46
C ALA A 18 2.29 -28.28 -12.73
N VAL A 19 1.89 -27.05 -12.97
CA VAL A 19 2.61 -26.17 -13.90
C VAL A 19 3.91 -25.84 -13.19
N ALA A 20 4.98 -26.51 -13.60
CA ALA A 20 6.33 -26.17 -13.18
C ALA A 20 6.58 -24.71 -13.61
N CYS A 21 6.70 -23.82 -12.64
CA CYS A 21 7.34 -22.54 -12.84
C CYS A 21 8.76 -22.83 -13.29
N GLY A 22 9.05 -22.61 -14.58
CA GLY A 22 10.40 -22.65 -15.09
C GLY A 22 11.25 -21.69 -14.28
N ASN A 23 12.44 -22.16 -13.88
CA ASN A 23 13.50 -21.37 -13.29
C ASN A 23 13.81 -20.18 -14.21
N LEU A 24 13.27 -19.03 -13.92
CA LEU A 24 13.83 -17.77 -14.38
C LEU A 24 15.10 -17.56 -13.56
N PRO A 25 16.25 -17.29 -14.19
CA PRO A 25 17.45 -16.92 -13.44
C PRO A 25 17.11 -15.70 -12.58
N ALA A 26 17.52 -15.74 -11.33
CA ALA A 26 17.42 -14.59 -10.42
C ALA A 26 18.01 -13.39 -11.16
N ALA A 27 17.15 -12.43 -11.50
CA ALA A 27 17.60 -11.17 -12.06
C ALA A 27 18.53 -10.55 -11.02
N THR A 28 19.79 -10.50 -11.35
CA THR A 28 20.80 -9.79 -10.56
C THR A 28 20.34 -8.33 -10.61
N VAL A 29 19.70 -7.89 -9.54
CA VAL A 29 19.39 -6.48 -9.32
C VAL A 29 20.75 -5.78 -9.36
N HIS A 30 21.06 -5.13 -10.48
CA HIS A 30 22.23 -4.27 -10.56
C HIS A 30 21.91 -3.09 -9.63
N GLY A 31 22.39 -3.21 -8.38
CA GLY A 31 22.27 -2.17 -7.39
C GLY A 31 22.77 -0.86 -7.98
N ARG A 32 21.96 0.18 -7.89
CA ARG A 32 22.44 1.56 -7.92
C ARG A 32 23.68 1.60 -7.03
N ALA A 33 24.76 2.25 -7.49
CA ALA A 33 25.95 2.47 -6.65
C ALA A 33 25.44 3.01 -5.31
N ALA A 34 25.70 2.25 -4.24
CA ALA A 34 25.19 2.57 -2.92
C ALA A 34 25.66 3.97 -2.55
N ALA A 35 24.71 4.90 -2.40
CA ALA A 35 24.98 6.10 -1.66
C ALA A 35 25.50 5.68 -0.28
N THR A 36 26.36 6.48 0.31
CA THR A 36 27.01 6.27 1.62
C THR A 36 25.96 6.39 2.77
N GLY A 37 24.82 5.71 2.64
CA GLY A 37 23.72 5.69 3.60
C GLY A 37 23.83 4.53 4.59
N ASP A 38 23.17 4.68 5.72
CA ASP A 38 22.97 3.61 6.70
C ASP A 38 22.25 2.41 6.06
N LEU A 39 22.75 1.19 6.30
CA LEU A 39 22.17 -0.06 5.80
C LEU A 39 21.62 -0.90 6.95
N ASP A 40 20.59 -1.71 6.67
CA ASP A 40 20.11 -2.74 7.59
C ASP A 40 21.06 -3.97 7.62
N VAL A 41 20.73 -4.95 8.44
CA VAL A 41 21.53 -6.19 8.56
C VAL A 41 21.62 -7.02 7.28
N GLY A 42 20.73 -6.80 6.32
CA GLY A 42 20.73 -7.43 4.99
C GLY A 42 21.41 -6.55 3.93
N GLY A 43 22.10 -5.47 4.31
CA GLY A 43 22.77 -4.56 3.38
C GLY A 43 21.83 -3.70 2.53
N ARG A 44 20.57 -3.55 2.94
CA ARG A 44 19.54 -2.78 2.22
C ARG A 44 19.46 -1.35 2.76
N PRO A 45 19.21 -0.33 1.92
CA PRO A 45 19.10 1.06 2.35
C PRO A 45 18.02 1.25 3.43
N LEU A 46 18.30 2.14 4.39
CA LEU A 46 17.36 2.57 5.46
C LEU A 46 16.74 3.94 5.19
N ALA A 47 17.14 4.62 4.12
CA ALA A 47 16.55 5.89 3.71
C ALA A 47 16.48 5.96 2.18
N ALA A 48 15.45 6.64 1.66
CA ALA A 48 15.36 6.94 0.24
C ALA A 48 16.38 8.00 -0.15
N ASP A 49 17.02 7.82 -1.30
CA ASP A 49 17.67 8.93 -1.99
C ASP A 49 16.60 9.89 -2.50
N VAL A 50 16.83 11.18 -2.35
CA VAL A 50 15.98 12.20 -2.99
C VAL A 50 16.68 12.64 -4.27
N PRO A 51 16.15 12.25 -5.45
CA PRO A 51 16.73 12.70 -6.69
C PRO A 51 16.53 14.22 -6.81
N ASP A 52 17.56 14.92 -7.28
CA ASP A 52 17.41 16.32 -7.69
C ASP A 52 16.72 16.37 -9.06
N LEU A 53 15.42 16.64 -9.07
CA LEU A 53 14.61 16.76 -10.28
C LEU A 53 14.27 18.23 -10.63
N ASP A 54 14.89 19.22 -9.99
CA ASP A 54 14.60 20.63 -10.24
C ASP A 54 14.83 20.99 -11.72
N ARG A 55 15.93 20.50 -12.30
CA ARG A 55 16.25 20.73 -13.72
C ARG A 55 15.43 19.85 -14.67
N PHE A 56 14.76 18.82 -14.20
CA PHE A 56 13.76 18.09 -14.97
C PHE A 56 12.49 18.92 -15.17
N PHE A 57 11.96 19.50 -14.09
CA PHE A 57 10.71 20.29 -14.15
C PHE A 57 10.91 21.73 -14.58
N ARG A 58 12.10 22.29 -14.35
CA ARG A 58 12.47 23.67 -14.70
C ARG A 58 13.84 23.70 -15.37
N PRO A 59 13.97 23.14 -16.60
CA PRO A 59 15.22 23.15 -17.35
C PRO A 59 15.53 24.56 -17.86
N GLU A 60 16.81 24.89 -18.01
CA GLU A 60 17.25 26.08 -18.71
C GLU A 60 17.47 25.83 -20.21
N SER A 61 17.85 24.56 -20.55
CA SER A 61 18.10 24.16 -21.94
C SER A 61 17.37 22.82 -22.24
N VAL A 62 16.70 22.78 -23.38
CA VAL A 62 15.90 21.64 -23.84
C VAL A 62 16.32 21.26 -25.27
N ALA A 63 16.61 19.99 -25.50
CA ALA A 63 16.77 19.46 -26.86
C ALA A 63 15.55 18.61 -27.25
N VAL A 64 15.02 18.77 -28.45
CA VAL A 64 13.95 17.95 -29.00
C VAL A 64 14.50 17.12 -30.16
N ILE A 65 14.72 15.85 -29.93
CA ILE A 65 15.33 14.94 -30.89
C ILE A 65 14.24 14.33 -31.76
N GLY A 66 14.36 14.47 -33.08
CA GLY A 66 13.30 14.10 -34.03
C GLY A 66 12.23 15.17 -34.18
N ALA A 67 12.56 16.44 -33.89
CA ALA A 67 11.69 17.58 -34.03
C ALA A 67 11.17 17.75 -35.46
N SER A 68 9.93 18.19 -35.61
CA SER A 68 9.30 18.40 -36.91
C SER A 68 8.26 19.52 -36.88
N ASP A 69 8.18 20.28 -37.97
CA ASP A 69 7.11 21.25 -38.27
C ASP A 69 6.31 20.87 -39.53
N ALA A 70 6.59 19.71 -40.17
CA ALA A 70 5.92 19.25 -41.38
C ALA A 70 4.48 18.82 -41.05
N GLU A 71 3.52 19.35 -41.83
CA GLU A 71 2.10 18.95 -41.70
C GLU A 71 1.91 17.44 -41.82
N GLY A 72 0.98 16.90 -41.03
CA GLY A 72 0.61 15.47 -41.04
C GLY A 72 1.61 14.53 -40.34
N ARG A 73 2.72 15.03 -39.79
CA ARG A 73 3.64 14.24 -38.99
C ARG A 73 3.23 14.21 -37.51
N PRO A 74 3.19 13.05 -36.84
CA PRO A 74 2.84 13.00 -35.40
C PRO A 74 3.70 13.89 -34.54
N ASN A 75 5.02 13.95 -34.80
CA ASN A 75 5.95 14.77 -34.05
C ASN A 75 5.72 16.27 -34.15
N THR A 76 5.02 16.76 -35.19
CA THR A 76 4.77 18.20 -35.39
C THR A 76 3.91 18.79 -34.31
N GLY A 77 2.82 18.14 -33.92
CA GLY A 77 1.96 18.56 -32.82
C GLY A 77 2.71 18.58 -31.48
N ILE A 78 3.49 17.53 -31.24
CA ILE A 78 4.31 17.37 -30.02
C ILE A 78 5.39 18.46 -29.95
N THR A 79 6.13 18.69 -31.07
CA THR A 79 7.18 19.73 -31.10
C THR A 79 6.57 21.13 -30.86
N ARG A 80 5.41 21.43 -31.45
CA ARG A 80 4.71 22.70 -31.23
C ARG A 80 4.34 22.92 -29.77
N GLN A 81 3.84 21.89 -29.10
CA GLN A 81 3.48 21.94 -27.68
C GLN A 81 4.73 22.15 -26.80
N LEU A 82 5.84 21.47 -27.11
CA LEU A 82 7.11 21.63 -26.41
C LEU A 82 7.72 23.02 -26.59
N VAL A 83 7.61 23.60 -27.81
CA VAL A 83 8.04 24.98 -28.06
C VAL A 83 7.26 25.95 -27.17
N ALA A 84 5.93 25.87 -27.18
CA ALA A 84 5.09 26.70 -26.33
C ALA A 84 5.33 26.50 -24.83
N TRP A 85 5.62 25.27 -24.41
CA TRP A 85 5.97 24.98 -23.03
C TRP A 85 7.33 25.58 -22.65
N ALA A 86 8.37 25.41 -23.47
CA ALA A 86 9.70 25.94 -23.21
C ALA A 86 9.67 27.50 -23.11
N GLU A 87 8.88 28.16 -23.93
CA GLU A 87 8.68 29.61 -23.86
C GLU A 87 8.06 30.04 -22.52
N ARG A 88 7.05 29.28 -22.02
CA ARG A 88 6.41 29.59 -20.73
C ARG A 88 7.35 29.43 -19.55
N VAL A 89 8.20 28.38 -19.56
CA VAL A 89 9.15 28.13 -18.45
C VAL A 89 10.46 28.89 -18.60
N GLY A 90 10.64 29.64 -19.70
CA GLY A 90 11.85 30.42 -19.98
C GLY A 90 13.05 29.58 -20.41
N ALA A 91 12.83 28.36 -20.92
CA ALA A 91 13.89 27.45 -21.37
C ALA A 91 14.30 27.72 -22.82
N ARG A 92 15.58 27.58 -23.11
CA ARG A 92 16.10 27.61 -24.50
C ARG A 92 15.83 26.23 -25.11
N LEU A 93 15.08 26.18 -26.20
CA LEU A 93 14.74 24.94 -26.89
C LEU A 93 15.51 24.82 -28.20
N HIS A 94 16.19 23.70 -28.38
CA HIS A 94 17.03 23.35 -29.54
C HIS A 94 16.40 22.15 -30.27
N PRO A 95 15.78 22.36 -31.45
CA PRO A 95 15.34 21.24 -32.30
C PRO A 95 16.57 20.48 -32.85
N VAL A 96 16.48 19.15 -32.90
CA VAL A 96 17.51 18.29 -33.50
C VAL A 96 16.87 17.40 -34.55
N HIS A 97 17.39 17.50 -35.80
CA HIS A 97 16.94 16.68 -36.92
C HIS A 97 18.03 16.63 -38.00
N PRO A 98 18.39 15.46 -38.55
CA PRO A 98 19.58 15.32 -39.42
C PRO A 98 19.52 16.06 -40.73
N THR A 99 18.34 16.47 -41.21
CA THR A 99 18.18 17.06 -42.55
C THR A 99 17.48 18.44 -42.60
N ARG A 100 17.07 18.98 -41.43
CA ARG A 100 16.36 20.25 -41.36
C ARG A 100 17.30 21.39 -40.92
N ALA A 101 17.17 22.54 -41.55
CA ALA A 101 17.90 23.73 -41.13
C ALA A 101 17.16 24.54 -40.05
N SER A 102 15.82 24.45 -40.04
CA SER A 102 14.97 25.11 -39.05
C SER A 102 13.71 24.29 -38.75
N VAL A 103 13.14 24.46 -37.56
CA VAL A 103 11.86 23.91 -37.09
C VAL A 103 11.14 24.96 -36.27
N PHE A 104 9.94 25.40 -36.67
CA PHE A 104 9.18 26.48 -36.05
C PHE A 104 10.01 27.77 -35.88
N ASP A 105 10.68 28.19 -36.97
CA ASP A 105 11.56 29.36 -37.05
C ASP A 105 12.75 29.37 -36.10
N ARG A 106 13.08 28.20 -35.50
CA ARG A 106 14.26 28.01 -34.65
C ARG A 106 15.36 27.30 -35.42
N PRO A 107 16.64 27.66 -35.26
CA PRO A 107 17.75 26.91 -35.82
C PRO A 107 17.67 25.44 -35.39
N CYS A 108 17.82 24.51 -36.34
CA CYS A 108 17.77 23.08 -36.10
C CYS A 108 19.18 22.48 -36.26
N PHE A 109 19.59 21.68 -35.31
CA PHE A 109 20.92 21.08 -35.28
C PHE A 109 20.89 19.66 -35.87
N PRO A 110 21.93 19.27 -36.65
CA PRO A 110 21.95 17.95 -37.30
C PRO A 110 22.05 16.77 -36.34
N SER A 111 22.79 16.95 -35.22
CA SER A 111 23.01 15.94 -34.20
C SER A 111 23.10 16.57 -32.80
N VAL A 112 23.12 15.73 -31.78
CA VAL A 112 23.34 16.15 -30.38
C VAL A 112 24.70 16.81 -30.18
N ALA A 113 25.72 16.33 -30.91
CA ALA A 113 27.09 16.86 -30.83
C ALA A 113 27.20 18.32 -31.34
N ASP A 114 26.29 18.76 -32.19
CA ASP A 114 26.26 20.11 -32.74
C ASP A 114 25.55 21.11 -31.84
N LEU A 115 24.98 20.70 -30.70
CA LEU A 115 24.25 21.59 -29.79
C LEU A 115 25.17 22.64 -29.16
N PRO A 116 24.71 23.89 -29.04
CA PRO A 116 25.54 25.03 -28.63
C PRO A 116 25.88 25.09 -27.14
N GLU A 117 25.20 24.24 -26.33
CA GLU A 117 25.32 24.26 -24.88
C GLU A 117 24.96 22.90 -24.27
N PRO A 118 25.38 22.63 -23.03
CA PRO A 118 24.93 21.44 -22.29
C PRO A 118 23.41 21.43 -22.11
N ILE A 119 22.80 20.25 -22.23
CA ILE A 119 21.35 20.09 -22.20
C ILE A 119 20.89 19.61 -20.82
N ASP A 120 19.96 20.35 -20.20
CA ASP A 120 19.31 19.92 -18.99
C ASP A 120 18.31 18.77 -19.28
N LEU A 121 17.47 18.94 -20.32
CA LEU A 121 16.42 17.98 -20.66
C LEU A 121 16.37 17.68 -22.16
N ALA A 122 16.49 16.41 -22.53
CA ALA A 122 16.27 15.93 -23.90
C ALA A 122 14.92 15.22 -24.05
N VAL A 123 14.11 15.62 -25.03
CA VAL A 123 12.83 14.96 -25.36
C VAL A 123 13.01 14.16 -26.63
N LEU A 124 12.84 12.83 -26.54
CA LEU A 124 13.13 11.86 -27.60
C LEU A 124 11.85 11.49 -28.36
N LEU A 125 11.70 12.03 -29.56
CA LEU A 125 10.61 11.75 -30.49
C LEU A 125 11.03 10.75 -31.58
N VAL A 126 11.88 9.81 -31.24
CA VAL A 126 12.45 8.78 -32.13
C VAL A 126 11.95 7.38 -31.72
N GLY A 127 11.86 6.46 -32.67
CA GLY A 127 11.37 5.10 -32.39
C GLY A 127 12.36 4.25 -31.60
N ASP A 128 13.67 4.42 -31.85
CA ASP A 128 14.72 3.79 -31.05
C ASP A 128 15.51 4.86 -30.30
N PRO A 129 15.33 4.98 -28.98
CA PRO A 129 16.03 5.96 -28.17
C PRO A 129 17.48 5.56 -27.81
N LEU A 130 17.87 4.29 -27.93
CA LEU A 130 19.14 3.79 -27.42
C LEU A 130 20.39 4.50 -28.05
N PRO A 131 20.50 4.66 -29.38
CA PRO A 131 21.64 5.38 -29.97
C PRO A 131 21.72 6.84 -29.48
N VAL A 132 20.57 7.49 -29.34
CA VAL A 132 20.48 8.88 -28.90
C VAL A 132 20.88 9.04 -27.41
N ILE A 133 20.57 8.07 -26.58
CA ILE A 133 21.01 8.05 -25.17
C ILE A 133 22.53 8.03 -25.07
N GLU A 134 23.22 7.27 -25.94
CA GLU A 134 24.69 7.24 -25.98
C GLU A 134 25.29 8.59 -26.41
N GLU A 135 24.72 9.24 -27.43
CA GLU A 135 25.12 10.59 -27.84
C GLU A 135 24.87 11.64 -26.75
N LEU A 136 23.72 11.57 -26.08
CA LEU A 136 23.36 12.48 -24.97
C LEU A 136 24.27 12.28 -23.76
N ALA A 137 24.73 11.06 -23.50
CA ALA A 137 25.69 10.75 -22.45
C ALA A 137 27.03 11.46 -22.70
N GLU A 138 27.54 11.41 -23.94
CA GLU A 138 28.77 12.14 -24.35
C GLU A 138 28.58 13.65 -24.18
N ALA A 139 27.40 14.18 -24.51
CA ALA A 139 27.06 15.57 -24.35
C ALA A 139 26.73 15.97 -22.88
N LYS A 140 26.77 15.02 -21.94
CA LYS A 140 26.49 15.22 -20.51
C LYS A 140 25.11 15.79 -20.23
N ALA A 141 24.09 15.39 -21.00
CA ALA A 141 22.71 15.72 -20.71
C ALA A 141 22.29 15.18 -19.35
N LYS A 142 21.49 15.95 -18.58
CA LYS A 142 21.08 15.54 -17.23
C LYS A 142 19.88 14.62 -17.24
N PHE A 143 18.87 14.95 -18.07
CA PHE A 143 17.61 14.21 -18.14
C PHE A 143 17.22 13.92 -19.58
N ALA A 144 16.55 12.79 -19.77
CA ALA A 144 15.86 12.46 -21.01
C ALA A 144 14.42 12.00 -20.75
N VAL A 145 13.55 12.20 -21.74
CA VAL A 145 12.18 11.67 -21.77
C VAL A 145 11.99 10.90 -23.07
N ALA A 146 11.63 9.61 -22.98
CA ALA A 146 11.43 8.76 -24.15
C ALA A 146 9.95 8.41 -24.32
N PHE A 147 9.34 8.87 -25.42
CA PHE A 147 7.95 8.61 -25.75
C PHE A 147 7.73 7.25 -26.45
N ALA A 148 8.81 6.69 -27.02
CA ALA A 148 8.74 5.45 -27.77
C ALA A 148 8.10 4.31 -26.98
N SER A 149 7.20 3.57 -27.61
CA SER A 149 6.65 2.29 -27.16
C SER A 149 7.40 1.14 -27.86
N GLY A 150 7.10 -0.11 -27.48
CA GLY A 150 7.76 -1.30 -28.04
C GLY A 150 8.78 -1.92 -27.07
N PHE A 151 8.66 -1.59 -25.79
CA PHE A 151 9.51 -2.06 -24.70
C PHE A 151 8.82 -3.16 -23.87
N ALA A 152 8.97 -3.19 -22.56
CA ALA A 152 8.51 -4.26 -21.70
C ALA A 152 7.01 -4.59 -21.84
N GLU A 153 6.18 -3.65 -22.28
CA GLU A 153 4.77 -3.84 -22.56
C GLU A 153 4.50 -4.75 -23.79
N THR A 154 5.51 -5.01 -24.61
CA THR A 154 5.36 -5.87 -25.81
C THR A 154 5.88 -7.30 -25.61
N GLY A 155 6.26 -7.66 -24.38
CA GLY A 155 6.71 -9.00 -24.03
C GLY A 155 8.24 -9.12 -23.92
N GLU A 156 8.77 -10.34 -23.99
CA GLU A 156 10.16 -10.68 -23.65
C GLU A 156 11.21 -9.89 -24.46
N ALA A 157 11.03 -9.78 -25.78
CA ALA A 157 11.95 -9.02 -26.64
C ALA A 157 11.97 -7.53 -26.28
N GLY A 158 10.80 -6.96 -25.97
CA GLY A 158 10.69 -5.59 -25.51
C GLY A 158 11.28 -5.36 -24.12
N ALA A 159 11.13 -6.33 -23.21
CA ALA A 159 11.76 -6.30 -21.90
C ALA A 159 13.30 -6.26 -22.00
N LEU A 160 13.90 -7.09 -22.86
CA LEU A 160 15.32 -7.06 -23.14
C LEU A 160 15.79 -5.72 -23.76
N ALA A 161 14.97 -5.11 -24.61
CA ALA A 161 15.27 -3.78 -25.15
C ALA A 161 15.25 -2.72 -24.05
N GLN A 162 14.28 -2.79 -23.13
CA GLN A 162 14.20 -1.90 -21.97
C GLN A 162 15.39 -2.08 -21.01
N GLU A 163 15.81 -3.30 -20.74
CA GLU A 163 17.01 -3.57 -19.93
C GLU A 163 18.27 -2.96 -20.54
N ARG A 164 18.45 -3.05 -21.86
CA ARG A 164 19.58 -2.42 -22.57
C ARG A 164 19.53 -0.89 -22.44
N LEU A 165 18.33 -0.32 -22.61
CA LEU A 165 18.12 1.12 -22.43
C LEU A 165 18.44 1.57 -21.00
N ALA A 166 17.92 0.86 -19.99
CA ALA A 166 18.19 1.13 -18.58
C ALA A 166 19.68 1.03 -18.25
N ALA A 167 20.38 0.02 -18.79
CA ALA A 167 21.81 -0.14 -18.60
C ALA A 167 22.64 0.99 -19.26
N ALA A 168 22.23 1.49 -20.44
CA ALA A 168 22.87 2.65 -21.08
C ALA A 168 22.68 3.92 -20.25
N VAL A 169 21.46 4.17 -19.77
CA VAL A 169 21.14 5.30 -18.90
C VAL A 169 21.93 5.24 -17.60
N SER A 170 21.99 4.08 -16.94
CA SER A 170 22.76 3.90 -15.70
C SER A 170 24.26 4.20 -15.88
N ARG A 171 24.85 3.78 -17.00
CA ARG A 171 26.27 4.06 -17.30
C ARG A 171 26.55 5.54 -17.60
N SER A 172 25.57 6.25 -18.15
CA SER A 172 25.73 7.66 -18.53
C SER A 172 25.69 8.65 -17.36
N GLY A 173 25.08 8.24 -16.22
CA GLY A 173 24.78 9.15 -15.12
C GLY A 173 23.59 10.09 -15.38
N MET A 174 22.97 10.02 -16.57
CA MET A 174 21.74 10.73 -16.92
C MET A 174 20.53 10.03 -16.29
N ARG A 175 19.42 10.74 -16.13
CA ARG A 175 18.16 10.14 -15.66
C ARG A 175 17.11 10.13 -16.78
N LEU A 176 16.30 9.07 -16.85
CA LEU A 176 15.33 8.85 -17.91
C LEU A 176 13.91 8.70 -17.36
N LEU A 177 12.97 9.53 -17.87
CA LEU A 177 11.54 9.30 -17.72
C LEU A 177 11.01 8.45 -18.89
N GLY A 178 10.26 7.41 -18.61
CA GLY A 178 9.72 6.48 -19.58
C GLY A 178 10.55 5.19 -19.71
N PRO A 179 10.58 4.50 -20.86
CA PRO A 179 9.89 4.81 -22.12
C PRO A 179 8.36 4.65 -22.02
N ASN A 180 7.66 4.75 -23.14
CA ASN A 180 6.20 4.64 -23.22
C ASN A 180 5.47 5.67 -22.34
N THR A 181 5.96 6.90 -22.33
CA THR A 181 5.36 8.05 -21.63
C THR A 181 4.76 9.04 -22.64
N ASN A 182 4.36 10.23 -22.16
CA ASN A 182 3.68 11.22 -22.98
C ASN A 182 3.97 12.67 -22.55
N LEU A 183 3.27 13.63 -23.17
CA LEU A 183 3.44 15.07 -22.94
C LEU A 183 2.90 15.60 -21.60
N ASN A 184 2.32 14.78 -20.75
CA ASN A 184 1.65 15.27 -19.54
C ASN A 184 2.60 15.98 -18.55
N ALA A 185 3.91 15.66 -18.57
CA ALA A 185 4.91 16.39 -17.78
C ALA A 185 5.06 17.87 -18.22
N PHE A 186 4.65 18.19 -19.44
CA PHE A 186 4.80 19.50 -20.10
C PHE A 186 3.47 20.27 -20.21
N GLU A 187 2.48 19.89 -19.44
CA GLU A 187 1.16 20.54 -19.42
C GLU A 187 1.24 21.94 -18.82
N ARG A 188 0.18 22.72 -19.04
CA ARG A 188 0.05 24.06 -18.49
C ARG A 188 -0.60 24.00 -17.11
N PHE A 189 0.18 24.28 -16.08
CA PHE A 189 -0.34 24.50 -14.73
C PHE A 189 -0.87 25.93 -14.60
N ARG A 190 -1.88 26.10 -13.76
CA ARG A 190 -2.49 27.41 -13.46
C ARG A 190 -1.69 28.12 -12.39
N ASP A 191 -0.97 29.19 -12.78
CA ASP A 191 -0.11 29.97 -11.88
C ASP A 191 -0.91 30.97 -11.03
N ASP A 192 -2.18 31.22 -11.40
CA ASP A 192 -3.11 32.11 -10.69
C ASP A 192 -3.80 31.44 -9.48
N LEU A 193 -3.61 30.14 -9.27
CA LEU A 193 -4.17 29.44 -8.13
C LEU A 193 -3.23 29.45 -6.93
N GLU A 194 -3.78 29.76 -5.76
CA GLU A 194 -3.04 29.86 -4.50
C GLU A 194 -3.27 28.64 -3.61
N GLY A 195 -2.47 28.53 -2.53
CA GLY A 195 -2.55 27.49 -1.52
C GLY A 195 -1.74 26.24 -1.84
N PRO A 196 -1.87 25.20 -1.02
CA PRO A 196 -1.18 23.92 -1.22
C PRO A 196 -1.64 23.24 -2.52
N ALA A 197 -0.69 22.59 -3.19
CA ALA A 197 -0.92 21.95 -4.49
C ALA A 197 -0.98 20.42 -4.37
N ILE A 198 -1.64 19.80 -5.35
CA ILE A 198 -1.52 18.36 -5.58
C ILE A 198 -0.38 18.11 -6.57
N ALA A 199 0.54 17.20 -6.22
CA ALA A 199 1.48 16.61 -7.16
C ALA A 199 0.94 15.27 -7.66
N LEU A 200 1.03 15.02 -8.97
CA LEU A 200 0.42 13.89 -9.62
C LEU A 200 1.48 12.94 -10.17
N ILE A 201 1.37 11.64 -9.87
CA ILE A 201 2.21 10.57 -10.41
C ILE A 201 1.28 9.56 -11.09
N THR A 202 1.51 9.28 -12.38
CA THR A 202 0.68 8.31 -13.12
C THR A 202 1.52 7.43 -14.02
N GLN A 203 1.34 6.12 -13.93
CA GLN A 203 1.95 5.18 -14.88
C GLN A 203 1.20 5.17 -16.21
N SER A 204 -0.12 5.40 -16.18
CA SER A 204 -0.95 5.57 -17.36
C SER A 204 -1.08 7.03 -17.76
N GLY A 205 -0.81 7.35 -19.00
CA GLY A 205 -0.89 8.72 -19.49
C GLY A 205 -2.29 9.31 -19.50
N HIS A 206 -3.35 8.51 -19.60
CA HIS A 206 -4.73 8.99 -19.66
C HIS A 206 -5.35 9.16 -18.26
N GLN A 207 -5.01 8.31 -17.31
CA GLN A 207 -5.67 8.25 -16.01
C GLN A 207 -5.40 9.45 -15.09
N GLY A 208 -4.38 10.26 -15.38
CA GLY A 208 -4.13 11.50 -14.68
C GLY A 208 -4.99 12.68 -15.15
N ARG A 209 -5.60 12.60 -16.34
CA ARG A 209 -6.38 13.71 -16.93
C ARG A 209 -7.52 14.20 -16.04
N PRO A 210 -8.33 13.33 -15.42
CA PRO A 210 -9.39 13.78 -14.52
C PRO A 210 -8.87 14.58 -13.33
N VAL A 211 -7.73 14.16 -12.72
CA VAL A 211 -7.10 14.91 -11.62
C VAL A 211 -6.55 16.24 -12.13
N PHE A 212 -5.90 16.25 -13.31
CA PHE A 212 -5.34 17.47 -13.89
C PHE A 212 -6.41 18.53 -14.18
N THR A 213 -7.61 18.12 -14.61
CA THR A 213 -8.73 19.05 -14.89
C THR A 213 -9.33 19.69 -13.64
N LEU A 214 -8.98 19.25 -12.42
CA LEU A 214 -9.41 19.91 -11.18
C LEU A 214 -8.94 21.36 -11.09
N GLN A 215 -7.96 21.78 -11.88
CA GLN A 215 -7.54 23.18 -11.97
C GLN A 215 -8.68 24.10 -12.43
N GLU A 216 -9.59 23.60 -13.27
CA GLU A 216 -10.78 24.33 -13.71
C GLU A 216 -11.79 24.54 -12.56
N LEU A 217 -11.66 23.76 -11.49
CA LEU A 217 -12.44 23.88 -10.25
C LEU A 217 -11.65 24.59 -9.14
N GLY A 218 -10.56 25.29 -9.49
CA GLY A 218 -9.76 26.05 -8.54
C GLY A 218 -8.80 25.21 -7.67
N VAL A 219 -8.60 23.91 -7.97
CA VAL A 219 -7.63 23.08 -7.26
C VAL A 219 -6.24 23.27 -7.85
N ARG A 220 -5.28 23.72 -7.05
CA ARG A 220 -3.91 23.91 -7.51
C ARG A 220 -3.20 22.60 -7.72
N LEU A 221 -2.60 22.39 -8.91
CA LEU A 221 -1.65 21.34 -9.18
C LEU A 221 -0.27 21.96 -9.40
N SER A 222 0.80 21.27 -8.98
CA SER A 222 2.17 21.75 -9.13
C SER A 222 2.99 20.97 -10.16
N HIS A 223 2.83 19.66 -10.19
CA HIS A 223 3.64 18.75 -10.98
C HIS A 223 2.81 17.58 -11.50
N TRP A 224 3.21 17.04 -12.65
CA TRP A 224 2.70 15.77 -13.13
C TRP A 224 3.87 14.92 -13.67
N ALA A 225 4.07 13.75 -13.10
CA ALA A 225 5.04 12.74 -13.53
C ALA A 225 4.33 11.57 -14.22
N PRO A 226 4.23 11.55 -15.56
CA PRO A 226 3.70 10.40 -16.32
C PRO A 226 4.81 9.39 -16.53
N THR A 227 4.98 8.43 -15.60
CA THR A 227 6.20 7.62 -15.51
C THR A 227 6.36 6.55 -16.60
N GLY A 228 5.27 6.08 -17.21
CA GLY A 228 5.30 5.04 -18.26
C GLY A 228 5.88 3.73 -17.73
N ASN A 229 6.81 3.13 -18.51
CA ASN A 229 7.39 1.83 -18.15
C ASN A 229 8.43 1.89 -17.00
N GLU A 230 8.91 3.08 -16.63
CA GLU A 230 9.89 3.27 -15.54
C GLU A 230 11.20 2.49 -15.73
N ALA A 231 11.84 2.67 -16.90
CA ALA A 231 13.14 2.02 -17.13
C ALA A 231 14.22 2.54 -16.14
N ASP A 232 14.18 3.84 -15.78
CA ASP A 232 15.04 4.45 -14.76
C ASP A 232 14.22 5.16 -13.68
N LEU A 233 13.76 6.40 -13.94
CA LEU A 233 12.93 7.14 -12.99
C LEU A 233 11.61 6.40 -12.76
N GLU A 234 11.30 6.14 -11.50
CA GLU A 234 10.13 5.39 -11.08
C GLU A 234 9.22 6.18 -10.13
N THR A 235 8.03 5.65 -9.84
CA THR A 235 7.08 6.23 -8.89
C THR A 235 7.75 6.64 -7.57
N ALA A 236 8.66 5.85 -7.03
CA ALA A 236 9.36 6.13 -5.77
C ALA A 236 10.27 7.37 -5.85
N ASP A 237 10.92 7.62 -6.99
CA ASP A 237 11.76 8.80 -7.19
C ASP A 237 10.93 10.09 -7.10
N PHE A 238 9.81 10.13 -7.82
CA PHE A 238 8.91 11.29 -7.81
C PHE A 238 8.19 11.45 -6.47
N LEU A 239 7.79 10.36 -5.83
CA LEU A 239 7.20 10.39 -4.50
C LEU A 239 8.17 11.01 -3.48
N SER A 240 9.45 10.59 -3.49
CA SER A 240 10.49 11.15 -2.63
C SER A 240 10.73 12.63 -2.91
N TYR A 241 10.80 13.03 -4.19
CA TYR A 241 11.00 14.40 -4.57
C TYR A 241 9.81 15.30 -4.18
N PHE A 242 8.58 14.88 -4.45
CA PHE A 242 7.39 15.67 -4.13
C PHE A 242 7.16 15.81 -2.62
N ALA A 243 7.50 14.78 -1.83
CA ALA A 243 7.40 14.85 -0.37
C ALA A 243 8.30 15.95 0.26
N GLU A 244 9.34 16.41 -0.44
CA GLU A 244 10.24 17.47 0.01
C GLU A 244 9.83 18.86 -0.50
N ARG A 245 8.80 18.98 -1.34
CA ARG A 245 8.36 20.27 -1.91
C ARG A 245 7.39 20.97 -0.97
N PRO A 246 7.71 22.21 -0.52
CA PRO A 246 6.86 22.92 0.45
C PRO A 246 5.49 23.31 -0.11
N GLU A 247 5.37 23.44 -1.44
CA GLU A 247 4.10 23.74 -2.10
C GLU A 247 3.17 22.52 -2.22
N VAL A 248 3.67 21.29 -2.01
CA VAL A 248 2.88 20.06 -2.17
C VAL A 248 2.13 19.75 -0.88
N GLY A 249 0.80 19.87 -0.94
CA GLY A 249 -0.10 19.53 0.16
C GLY A 249 -0.60 18.08 0.13
N ALA A 250 -0.60 17.44 -1.06
CA ALA A 250 -0.93 16.02 -1.21
C ALA A 250 -0.28 15.45 -2.48
N ILE A 251 -0.02 14.14 -2.49
CA ILE A 251 0.47 13.43 -3.67
C ILE A 251 -0.61 12.45 -4.12
N ALA A 252 -1.08 12.59 -5.37
CA ALA A 252 -2.06 11.69 -5.98
C ALA A 252 -1.34 10.72 -6.92
N CYS A 253 -1.59 9.41 -6.76
CA CYS A 253 -0.90 8.37 -7.52
C CYS A 253 -1.88 7.46 -8.24
N TYR A 254 -1.58 7.14 -9.51
CA TYR A 254 -2.21 6.03 -10.23
C TYR A 254 -1.15 4.99 -10.56
N VAL A 255 -1.19 3.83 -9.87
CA VAL A 255 -0.14 2.81 -9.87
C VAL A 255 -0.66 1.51 -10.47
N GLU A 256 -0.05 1.05 -11.54
CA GLU A 256 -0.34 -0.24 -12.19
C GLU A 256 0.55 -1.37 -11.63
N GLY A 257 1.84 -1.09 -11.44
CA GLY A 257 2.81 -1.99 -10.82
C GLY A 257 3.95 -1.21 -10.15
N LEU A 258 4.64 -1.84 -9.23
CA LEU A 258 5.84 -1.28 -8.62
C LEU A 258 7.07 -1.89 -9.29
N LYS A 259 8.10 -1.09 -9.51
CA LYS A 259 9.39 -1.57 -10.03
C LYS A 259 10.23 -2.16 -8.91
N ASP A 260 10.35 -1.43 -7.82
CA ASP A 260 11.02 -1.85 -6.59
C ASP A 260 10.16 -1.50 -5.37
N GLY A 261 9.69 -2.53 -4.67
CA GLY A 261 8.88 -2.37 -3.47
C GLY A 261 9.63 -1.68 -2.33
N ARG A 262 10.94 -1.94 -2.17
CA ARG A 262 11.74 -1.31 -1.12
C ARG A 262 11.89 0.19 -1.34
N SER A 263 12.23 0.62 -2.55
CA SER A 263 12.30 2.04 -2.90
C SER A 263 10.97 2.74 -2.66
N PHE A 264 9.85 2.08 -3.01
CA PHE A 264 8.52 2.62 -2.73
C PHE A 264 8.26 2.79 -1.23
N LEU A 265 8.62 1.80 -0.39
CA LEU A 265 8.44 1.91 1.08
C LEU A 265 9.27 3.06 1.66
N LEU A 266 10.52 3.23 1.23
CA LEU A 266 11.38 4.31 1.68
C LEU A 266 10.84 5.69 1.27
N ALA A 267 10.28 5.80 0.06
CA ALA A 267 9.65 7.02 -0.42
C ALA A 267 8.35 7.34 0.35
N ALA A 268 7.53 6.32 0.65
CA ALA A 268 6.32 6.44 1.45
C ALA A 268 6.65 6.82 2.92
N ASP A 269 7.69 6.20 3.51
CA ASP A 269 8.22 6.59 4.83
C ASP A 269 8.61 8.06 4.87
N ARG A 270 9.30 8.55 3.84
CA ARG A 270 9.67 9.96 3.73
C ARG A 270 8.44 10.86 3.71
N ALA A 271 7.43 10.55 2.91
CA ALA A 271 6.18 11.31 2.87
C ALA A 271 5.48 11.29 4.24
N ALA A 272 5.42 10.14 4.91
CA ALA A 272 4.85 9.99 6.24
C ALA A 272 5.59 10.83 7.30
N ARG A 273 6.92 10.82 7.30
CA ARG A 273 7.74 11.68 8.19
C ARG A 273 7.53 13.17 7.96
N ARG A 274 7.24 13.57 6.73
CA ARG A 274 6.94 14.96 6.35
C ARG A 274 5.47 15.33 6.58
N GLY A 275 4.62 14.36 6.91
CA GLY A 275 3.18 14.57 7.05
C GLY A 275 2.47 14.87 5.74
N VAL A 276 3.10 14.55 4.58
CA VAL A 276 2.50 14.73 3.25
C VAL A 276 1.63 13.52 2.92
N PRO A 277 0.32 13.69 2.78
CA PRO A 277 -0.57 12.57 2.45
C PRO A 277 -0.33 12.08 1.02
N VAL A 278 -0.28 10.75 0.89
CA VAL A 278 -0.20 10.05 -0.40
C VAL A 278 -1.51 9.30 -0.61
N VAL A 279 -2.22 9.62 -1.69
CA VAL A 279 -3.47 8.95 -2.06
C VAL A 279 -3.24 8.15 -3.35
N ALA A 280 -3.57 6.89 -3.36
CA ALA A 280 -3.25 6.01 -4.48
C ALA A 280 -4.42 5.13 -4.93
N VAL A 281 -4.68 5.15 -6.25
CA VAL A 281 -5.39 4.07 -6.94
C VAL A 281 -4.36 3.03 -7.35
N LYS A 282 -4.45 1.81 -6.78
CA LYS A 282 -3.61 0.68 -7.17
C LYS A 282 -4.47 -0.33 -7.92
N VAL A 283 -4.21 -0.50 -9.22
CA VAL A 283 -4.88 -1.50 -10.04
C VAL A 283 -4.19 -2.85 -9.99
N GLY A 284 -4.80 -3.90 -10.54
CA GLY A 284 -4.27 -5.27 -10.48
C GLY A 284 -4.58 -5.97 -9.15
N ARG A 285 -5.73 -5.68 -8.53
CA ARG A 285 -6.20 -6.26 -7.26
C ARG A 285 -6.71 -7.69 -7.38
N THR A 286 -7.27 -8.00 -8.54
CA THR A 286 -7.81 -9.33 -8.86
C THR A 286 -6.88 -10.04 -9.82
N GLU A 287 -6.98 -11.35 -9.92
CA GLU A 287 -6.18 -12.14 -10.87
C GLU A 287 -6.35 -11.65 -12.31
N THR A 288 -7.57 -11.30 -12.70
CA THR A 288 -7.85 -10.73 -14.03
C THR A 288 -7.22 -9.35 -14.20
N GLY A 289 -7.40 -8.46 -13.22
CA GLY A 289 -6.79 -7.14 -13.22
C GLY A 289 -5.26 -7.21 -13.21
N ALA A 290 -4.68 -8.13 -12.43
CA ALA A 290 -3.25 -8.34 -12.34
C ALA A 290 -2.65 -8.80 -13.68
N ARG A 291 -3.27 -9.77 -14.37
CA ARG A 291 -2.84 -10.19 -15.71
C ARG A 291 -2.91 -9.05 -16.72
N THR A 292 -3.97 -8.24 -16.68
CA THR A 292 -4.15 -7.11 -17.59
C THR A 292 -3.12 -6.01 -17.33
N ALA A 293 -2.88 -5.65 -16.07
CA ALA A 293 -1.90 -4.64 -15.71
C ALA A 293 -0.47 -5.08 -16.05
N ALA A 294 -0.11 -6.34 -15.75
CA ALA A 294 1.19 -6.91 -16.12
C ALA A 294 1.41 -6.93 -17.64
N SER A 295 0.38 -7.25 -18.43
CA SER A 295 0.44 -7.20 -19.90
C SER A 295 0.58 -5.77 -20.44
N HIS A 296 0.09 -4.76 -19.71
CA HIS A 296 0.14 -3.36 -20.13
C HIS A 296 1.49 -2.69 -19.81
N THR A 297 2.10 -3.01 -18.69
CA THR A 297 3.31 -2.32 -18.21
C THR A 297 4.56 -3.20 -18.16
N GLY A 298 4.41 -4.51 -18.31
CA GLY A 298 5.50 -5.48 -18.10
C GLY A 298 5.97 -5.60 -16.65
N LYS A 299 5.25 -5.01 -15.68
CA LYS A 299 5.64 -4.99 -14.26
C LYS A 299 4.90 -6.06 -13.44
N LEU A 300 5.53 -6.48 -12.35
CA LEU A 300 4.87 -7.32 -11.35
C LEU A 300 3.84 -6.49 -10.58
N THR A 301 2.63 -7.03 -10.44
CA THR A 301 1.56 -6.39 -9.68
C THR A 301 1.64 -6.66 -8.18
N GLY A 302 2.41 -7.71 -7.78
CA GLY A 302 2.49 -8.20 -6.40
C GLY A 302 1.19 -8.89 -5.94
N ALA A 303 1.25 -9.55 -4.79
CA ALA A 303 0.05 -10.02 -4.12
C ALA A 303 -0.70 -8.81 -3.51
N ASP A 304 -1.98 -8.64 -3.85
CA ASP A 304 -2.74 -7.44 -3.43
C ASP A 304 -2.76 -7.23 -1.90
N ALA A 305 -2.84 -8.31 -1.13
CA ALA A 305 -2.79 -8.26 0.33
C ALA A 305 -1.45 -7.73 0.87
N VAL A 306 -0.33 -8.04 0.20
CA VAL A 306 1.00 -7.55 0.59
C VAL A 306 1.13 -6.07 0.22
N VAL A 307 0.70 -5.69 -0.98
CA VAL A 307 0.70 -4.28 -1.42
C VAL A 307 -0.18 -3.43 -0.50
N ASP A 308 -1.38 -3.92 -0.14
CA ASP A 308 -2.28 -3.23 0.79
C ASP A 308 -1.65 -3.06 2.18
N ALA A 309 -1.03 -4.12 2.70
CA ALA A 309 -0.30 -4.05 3.97
C ALA A 309 0.85 -3.04 3.93
N ALA A 310 1.65 -3.06 2.86
CA ALA A 310 2.75 -2.12 2.64
C ALA A 310 2.25 -0.67 2.58
N MET A 311 1.22 -0.39 1.79
CA MET A 311 0.64 0.95 1.68
C MET A 311 0.11 1.45 3.02
N ARG A 312 -0.69 0.63 3.71
CA ARG A 312 -1.25 0.96 5.01
C ARG A 312 -0.17 1.21 6.08
N GLN A 313 0.87 0.38 6.12
CA GLN A 313 1.95 0.45 7.10
C GLN A 313 2.70 1.79 7.04
N TYR A 314 2.78 2.39 5.85
CA TYR A 314 3.46 3.67 5.62
C TYR A 314 2.49 4.83 5.36
N GLY A 315 1.20 4.66 5.69
CA GLY A 315 0.21 5.74 5.63
C GLY A 315 -0.21 6.16 4.22
N VAL A 316 0.05 5.34 3.20
CA VAL A 316 -0.48 5.55 1.86
C VAL A 316 -1.96 5.20 1.84
N ILE A 317 -2.79 6.18 1.52
CA ILE A 317 -4.25 6.06 1.49
C ILE A 317 -4.65 5.42 0.17
N ARG A 318 -5.19 4.21 0.24
CA ARG A 318 -5.66 3.48 -0.93
C ARG A 318 -7.13 3.78 -1.19
N VAL A 319 -7.45 4.14 -2.43
CA VAL A 319 -8.81 4.41 -2.91
C VAL A 319 -9.14 3.53 -4.13
N ASP A 320 -10.44 3.34 -4.41
CA ASP A 320 -10.89 2.39 -5.42
C ASP A 320 -11.03 3.02 -6.82
N GLY A 321 -11.37 4.31 -6.88
CA GLY A 321 -11.66 5.01 -8.13
C GLY A 321 -10.94 6.34 -8.29
N LEU A 322 -10.98 6.89 -9.51
CA LEU A 322 -10.39 8.21 -9.82
C LEU A 322 -11.17 9.35 -9.20
N ASP A 323 -12.47 9.21 -9.02
CA ASP A 323 -13.33 10.17 -8.34
C ASP A 323 -13.00 10.24 -6.84
N GLU A 324 -12.79 9.09 -6.18
CA GLU A 324 -12.29 9.04 -4.80
C GLU A 324 -10.88 9.62 -4.68
N LEU A 325 -9.99 9.35 -5.66
CA LEU A 325 -8.65 9.93 -5.71
C LEU A 325 -8.69 11.46 -5.74
N GLN A 326 -9.53 12.03 -6.62
CA GLN A 326 -9.71 13.46 -6.76
C GLN A 326 -10.23 14.10 -5.47
N ASP A 327 -11.32 13.57 -4.95
CA ASP A 327 -12.00 14.09 -3.76
C ASP A 327 -11.10 14.01 -2.52
N THR A 328 -10.46 12.85 -2.30
CA THR A 328 -9.59 12.62 -1.14
C THR A 328 -8.30 13.46 -1.22
N ALA A 329 -7.63 13.50 -2.37
CA ALA A 329 -6.42 14.29 -2.53
C ALA A 329 -6.71 15.80 -2.41
N THR A 330 -7.84 16.28 -2.94
CA THR A 330 -8.27 17.67 -2.82
C THR A 330 -8.53 18.06 -1.37
N LEU A 331 -9.25 17.20 -0.63
CA LEU A 331 -9.52 17.43 0.78
C LEU A 331 -8.22 17.50 1.58
N LEU A 332 -7.36 16.49 1.45
CA LEU A 332 -6.12 16.37 2.21
C LEU A 332 -5.12 17.49 1.89
N ALA A 333 -5.07 17.95 0.63
CA ALA A 333 -4.20 19.06 0.26
C ALA A 333 -4.58 20.39 0.93
N ARG A 334 -5.88 20.61 1.16
CA ARG A 334 -6.42 21.92 1.60
C ARG A 334 -6.81 21.96 3.07
N ALA A 335 -7.21 20.83 3.65
CA ALA A 335 -7.73 20.77 5.02
C ALA A 335 -6.61 21.00 6.05
N ARG A 336 -6.93 21.78 7.09
CA ARG A 336 -6.06 21.95 8.25
C ARG A 336 -6.18 20.73 9.16
N PRO A 337 -5.16 20.43 9.99
CA PRO A 337 -5.26 19.35 10.97
C PRO A 337 -6.49 19.48 11.88
N PRO A 338 -7.22 18.38 12.16
CA PRO A 338 -8.43 18.43 12.97
C PRO A 338 -8.11 18.72 14.44
N ARG A 339 -8.94 19.54 15.09
CA ARG A 339 -8.85 19.78 16.56
C ARG A 339 -9.60 18.73 17.37
N ALA A 340 -10.58 18.05 16.76
CA ALA A 340 -11.36 16.96 17.29
C ALA A 340 -11.75 16.01 16.15
N ASP A 341 -12.12 14.77 16.48
CA ASP A 341 -12.53 13.75 15.51
C ASP A 341 -14.04 13.57 15.39
N GLY A 342 -14.84 14.37 16.11
CA GLY A 342 -16.27 14.35 16.05
C GLY A 342 -16.81 14.91 14.73
N VAL A 343 -17.68 14.15 14.09
CA VAL A 343 -18.39 14.53 12.86
C VAL A 343 -19.82 14.87 13.21
N VAL A 344 -20.29 16.07 12.84
CA VAL A 344 -21.70 16.45 12.98
C VAL A 344 -22.31 16.62 11.60
N VAL A 345 -23.47 16.00 11.42
CA VAL A 345 -24.28 16.10 10.20
C VAL A 345 -25.36 17.17 10.43
N TYR A 346 -25.35 18.20 9.59
CA TYR A 346 -26.36 19.26 9.59
C TYR A 346 -27.22 19.12 8.34
N SER A 347 -28.49 18.79 8.51
CA SER A 347 -29.38 18.49 7.40
C SER A 347 -30.65 19.30 7.45
N ILE A 348 -31.19 19.63 6.26
CA ILE A 348 -32.50 20.24 6.06
C ILE A 348 -33.63 19.20 6.04
N SER A 349 -33.27 17.91 6.13
CA SER A 349 -34.19 16.78 6.04
C SER A 349 -33.74 15.67 6.98
N GLY A 350 -34.62 15.27 7.89
CA GLY A 350 -34.34 14.17 8.82
C GLY A 350 -34.05 12.86 8.13
N GLY A 351 -34.70 12.56 7.00
CA GLY A 351 -34.43 11.36 6.22
C GLY A 351 -32.99 11.35 5.59
N THR A 352 -32.57 12.50 5.07
CA THR A 352 -31.23 12.68 4.55
C THR A 352 -30.17 12.55 5.65
N GLY A 353 -30.44 13.19 6.80
CA GLY A 353 -29.56 13.09 7.97
C GLY A 353 -29.40 11.66 8.48
N ALA A 354 -30.51 10.93 8.62
CA ALA A 354 -30.50 9.54 9.05
C ALA A 354 -29.72 8.63 8.09
N HIS A 355 -29.98 8.72 6.78
CA HIS A 355 -29.28 7.94 5.77
C HIS A 355 -27.77 8.21 5.77
N PHE A 356 -27.37 9.49 5.89
CA PHE A 356 -25.95 9.83 5.97
C PHE A 356 -25.31 9.28 7.25
N ALA A 357 -26.01 9.35 8.38
CA ALA A 357 -25.52 8.85 9.67
C ALA A 357 -25.30 7.33 9.67
N ASP A 358 -26.20 6.57 9.04
CA ASP A 358 -26.03 5.12 8.88
C ASP A 358 -24.72 4.81 8.14
N LEU A 359 -24.55 5.38 6.94
CA LEU A 359 -23.33 5.16 6.13
C LEU A 359 -22.05 5.64 6.84
N ALA A 360 -22.12 6.79 7.51
CA ALA A 360 -20.98 7.34 8.24
C ALA A 360 -20.57 6.46 9.44
N THR A 361 -21.55 5.92 10.15
CA THR A 361 -21.33 5.02 11.29
C THR A 361 -20.78 3.67 10.83
N GLU A 362 -21.31 3.10 9.76
CA GLU A 362 -20.78 1.86 9.14
C GLU A 362 -19.35 2.04 8.67
N ALA A 363 -19.01 3.23 8.16
CA ALA A 363 -17.65 3.57 7.78
C ALA A 363 -16.73 3.86 8.98
N GLY A 364 -17.24 3.84 10.22
CA GLY A 364 -16.45 4.04 11.45
C GLY A 364 -16.18 5.51 11.79
N LEU A 365 -16.92 6.47 11.23
CA LEU A 365 -16.84 7.86 11.67
C LEU A 365 -17.52 8.04 13.03
N ARG A 366 -16.92 8.83 13.91
CA ARG A 366 -17.49 9.15 15.22
C ARG A 366 -18.49 10.30 15.11
N LEU A 367 -19.78 10.00 15.36
CA LEU A 367 -20.86 10.97 15.41
C LEU A 367 -21.23 11.24 16.87
N PRO A 368 -20.61 12.23 17.54
CA PRO A 368 -20.91 12.51 18.94
C PRO A 368 -22.32 13.08 19.11
N THR A 369 -22.97 12.72 20.20
CA THR A 369 -24.18 13.40 20.64
C THR A 369 -23.82 14.78 21.20
N LEU A 370 -24.37 15.85 20.63
CA LEU A 370 -24.18 17.21 21.14
C LEU A 370 -24.63 17.32 22.60
N SER A 371 -23.96 18.15 23.39
CA SER A 371 -24.31 18.32 24.80
C SER A 371 -25.77 18.84 25.00
N ALA A 372 -26.37 18.51 26.15
CA ALA A 372 -27.73 18.96 26.46
C ALA A 372 -27.86 20.49 26.40
N ALA A 373 -26.82 21.22 26.82
CA ALA A 373 -26.78 22.68 26.70
C ALA A 373 -26.81 23.15 25.26
N LYS A 374 -26.02 22.47 24.37
CA LYS A 374 -26.00 22.78 22.94
C LYS A 374 -27.31 22.44 22.26
N GLN A 375 -27.91 21.32 22.60
CA GLN A 375 -29.26 20.97 22.10
C GLN A 375 -30.30 21.98 22.50
N SER A 376 -30.27 22.48 23.75
CA SER A 376 -31.18 23.55 24.23
C SER A 376 -30.99 24.84 23.44
N GLU A 377 -29.72 25.24 23.19
CA GLU A 377 -29.39 26.42 22.38
C GLU A 377 -29.93 26.30 20.94
N LEU A 378 -29.78 25.13 20.33
CA LEU A 378 -30.26 24.87 18.97
C LEU A 378 -31.77 24.92 18.89
N HIS A 379 -32.47 24.51 19.93
CA HIS A 379 -33.96 24.59 20.01
C HIS A 379 -34.51 26.01 20.15
N ASP A 380 -33.68 27.03 20.39
CA ASP A 380 -34.08 28.43 20.25
C ASP A 380 -34.43 28.81 18.80
N TRP A 381 -33.86 28.05 17.84
CA TRP A 381 -34.02 28.30 16.40
C TRP A 381 -34.67 27.15 15.63
N ILE A 382 -34.59 25.93 16.16
CA ILE A 382 -35.13 24.71 15.57
C ILE A 382 -36.34 24.22 16.39
N PRO A 383 -37.47 23.87 15.76
CA PRO A 383 -38.63 23.33 16.46
C PRO A 383 -38.31 22.12 17.36
N HIS A 384 -38.88 22.06 18.55
CA HIS A 384 -38.62 21.03 19.57
C HIS A 384 -38.93 19.59 19.13
N TYR A 385 -39.75 19.40 18.08
CA TYR A 385 -40.06 18.06 17.56
C TYR A 385 -39.01 17.52 16.59
N LEU A 386 -38.00 18.33 16.19
CA LEU A 386 -36.90 17.91 15.33
C LEU A 386 -35.68 17.48 16.16
N ASN A 387 -34.91 16.54 15.62
CA ASN A 387 -33.69 16.08 16.28
C ASN A 387 -32.57 17.10 16.14
N VAL A 388 -31.93 17.47 17.25
CA VAL A 388 -30.79 18.36 17.31
C VAL A 388 -29.56 17.72 17.98
N ALA A 389 -29.65 16.43 18.32
CA ALA A 389 -28.56 15.73 19.01
C ALA A 389 -27.33 15.43 18.10
N ASN A 390 -27.54 14.93 16.95
CA ASN A 390 -26.68 14.59 15.79
C ASN A 390 -27.25 13.32 15.13
N PRO A 391 -27.67 13.37 13.87
CA PRO A 391 -27.73 14.54 12.97
C PRO A 391 -28.59 15.67 13.47
N VAL A 392 -28.23 16.92 13.17
CA VAL A 392 -29.06 18.11 13.45
C VAL A 392 -30.01 18.33 12.27
N ASP A 393 -31.30 18.10 12.49
CA ASP A 393 -32.34 18.34 11.50
C ASP A 393 -32.97 19.73 11.75
N ASN A 394 -32.82 20.65 10.80
CA ASN A 394 -33.39 22.00 10.93
C ASN A 394 -34.78 22.16 10.31
N GLY A 395 -35.30 21.12 9.65
CA GLY A 395 -36.63 21.14 9.02
C GLY A 395 -36.78 22.08 7.82
N GLY A 396 -35.71 22.66 7.33
CA GLY A 396 -35.62 23.51 6.13
C GLY A 396 -35.96 25.00 6.37
N HIS A 397 -36.90 25.36 7.20
CA HIS A 397 -37.30 26.75 7.40
C HIS A 397 -36.19 27.71 7.87
N PRO A 398 -35.34 27.35 8.85
CA PRO A 398 -34.29 28.24 9.34
C PRO A 398 -33.25 28.67 8.29
N VAL A 399 -33.00 27.86 7.24
CA VAL A 399 -32.00 28.21 6.21
C VAL A 399 -32.43 29.36 5.32
N GLY A 400 -33.72 29.75 5.32
CA GLY A 400 -34.24 30.87 4.54
C GLY A 400 -33.94 32.25 5.16
N ASP A 401 -33.48 32.29 6.42
CA ASP A 401 -33.24 33.54 7.14
C ASP A 401 -31.93 33.50 7.98
N TRP A 402 -31.75 34.45 8.89
CA TRP A 402 -30.55 34.61 9.72
C TRP A 402 -30.32 33.43 10.69
N ARG A 403 -31.34 32.63 11.01
CA ARG A 403 -31.22 31.47 11.92
C ARG A 403 -30.32 30.39 11.34
N GLY A 404 -30.33 30.18 10.00
CA GLY A 404 -29.49 29.19 9.33
C GLY A 404 -28.03 29.35 9.69
N ARG A 405 -27.52 30.57 9.59
CA ARG A 405 -26.14 30.87 9.95
C ARG A 405 -25.87 30.67 11.45
N LYS A 406 -26.78 31.11 12.33
CA LYS A 406 -26.66 30.95 13.79
C LYS A 406 -26.54 29.47 14.21
N ILE A 407 -27.32 28.60 13.58
CA ILE A 407 -27.27 27.16 13.81
C ILE A 407 -25.89 26.59 13.43
N ILE A 408 -25.39 26.96 12.27
CA ILE A 408 -24.07 26.54 11.80
C ILE A 408 -22.96 26.99 12.76
N ASP A 409 -22.99 28.27 13.16
CA ASP A 409 -22.03 28.83 14.10
C ASP A 409 -22.08 28.13 15.47
N ALA A 410 -23.29 27.83 15.97
CA ALA A 410 -23.48 27.13 17.24
C ALA A 410 -22.92 25.69 17.20
N ILE A 411 -23.13 24.95 16.10
CA ILE A 411 -22.56 23.62 15.90
C ILE A 411 -21.01 23.71 15.85
N LEU A 412 -20.47 24.62 15.07
CA LEU A 412 -19.04 24.81 14.91
C LEU A 412 -18.36 25.30 16.19
N ALA A 413 -19.08 25.95 17.11
CA ALA A 413 -18.53 26.35 18.40
C ALA A 413 -18.38 25.18 19.39
N ASP A 414 -19.00 24.03 19.19
CA ASP A 414 -18.91 22.89 20.10
C ASP A 414 -17.50 22.25 20.00
N PRO A 415 -16.79 22.06 21.13
CA PRO A 415 -15.41 21.55 21.12
C PRO A 415 -15.27 20.10 20.65
N GLU A 416 -16.32 19.28 20.75
CA GLU A 416 -16.34 17.89 20.26
C GLU A 416 -16.41 17.80 18.72
N VAL A 417 -16.79 18.89 18.05
CA VAL A 417 -16.95 18.93 16.60
C VAL A 417 -15.61 19.27 15.93
N GLY A 418 -15.11 18.36 15.14
CA GLY A 418 -13.96 18.59 14.25
C GLY A 418 -14.36 18.78 12.79
N VAL A 419 -15.48 18.17 12.39
CA VAL A 419 -16.00 18.18 11.03
C VAL A 419 -17.50 18.46 11.03
N LEU A 420 -17.95 19.42 10.23
CA LEU A 420 -19.36 19.65 9.91
C LEU A 420 -19.62 19.15 8.47
N ILE A 421 -20.63 18.30 8.29
CA ILE A 421 -21.05 17.82 6.98
C ILE A 421 -22.49 18.24 6.73
N CYS A 422 -22.75 18.92 5.61
CA CYS A 422 -24.06 19.31 5.17
C CYS A 422 -24.45 18.57 3.87
N PRO A 423 -25.24 17.48 3.95
CA PRO A 423 -25.74 16.79 2.77
C PRO A 423 -26.97 17.50 2.18
N ILE A 424 -26.85 17.95 0.94
CA ILE A 424 -27.90 18.59 0.15
C ILE A 424 -28.24 17.68 -1.02
N THR A 425 -29.29 16.88 -0.91
CA THR A 425 -29.69 15.88 -1.91
C THR A 425 -30.30 16.46 -3.19
N GLY A 426 -30.77 17.69 -3.12
CA GLY A 426 -31.27 18.43 -4.27
C GLY A 426 -31.33 19.93 -4.00
N PRO A 427 -31.01 20.78 -4.98
CA PRO A 427 -31.11 22.22 -4.84
C PRO A 427 -32.58 22.69 -4.82
N PHE A 428 -32.86 23.69 -4.03
CA PHE A 428 -34.20 24.34 -3.92
C PHE A 428 -34.01 25.86 -3.69
N PRO A 429 -33.57 26.56 -4.72
CA PRO A 429 -33.35 28.00 -4.62
C PRO A 429 -34.65 28.75 -4.21
N PRO A 430 -34.52 29.88 -3.47
CA PRO A 430 -33.29 30.52 -3.07
C PRO A 430 -32.65 29.99 -1.76
N MET A 431 -33.32 29.03 -1.06
CA MET A 431 -32.83 28.56 0.24
C MET A 431 -31.52 27.80 0.17
N SER A 432 -31.34 26.93 -0.85
CA SER A 432 -30.08 26.21 -1.06
C SER A 432 -28.91 27.15 -1.37
N ASP A 433 -29.18 28.25 -2.07
CA ASP A 433 -28.16 29.24 -2.42
C ASP A 433 -27.71 29.98 -1.16
N LYS A 434 -28.66 30.37 -0.30
CA LYS A 434 -28.35 30.99 0.98
C LYS A 434 -27.60 30.02 1.90
N LEU A 435 -28.01 28.76 1.97
CA LEU A 435 -27.34 27.74 2.78
C LEU A 435 -25.90 27.53 2.33
N ALA A 436 -25.65 27.48 1.02
CA ALA A 436 -24.31 27.39 0.46
C ALA A 436 -23.45 28.58 0.88
N GLN A 437 -23.99 29.81 0.80
CA GLN A 437 -23.29 31.01 1.23
C GLN A 437 -23.01 31.01 2.75
N ASP A 438 -24.00 30.66 3.58
CA ASP A 438 -23.83 30.58 5.03
C ASP A 438 -22.75 29.55 5.44
N LEU A 439 -22.63 28.44 4.72
CA LEU A 439 -21.59 27.43 4.96
C LEU A 439 -20.21 27.94 4.55
N VAL A 440 -20.08 28.64 3.43
CA VAL A 440 -18.83 29.27 3.00
C VAL A 440 -18.40 30.34 4.00
N ASP A 441 -19.29 31.25 4.36
CA ASP A 441 -18.99 32.31 5.31
C ASP A 441 -18.61 31.76 6.70
N ALA A 442 -19.21 30.64 7.11
CA ALA A 442 -18.86 29.98 8.36
C ALA A 442 -17.50 29.28 8.27
N ALA A 443 -17.19 28.64 7.13
CA ALA A 443 -15.92 27.96 6.92
C ALA A 443 -14.73 28.94 6.92
N GLU A 444 -14.92 30.17 6.48
CA GLU A 444 -13.89 31.21 6.55
C GLU A 444 -13.56 31.66 7.96
N GLN A 445 -14.51 31.52 8.91
CA GLN A 445 -14.36 31.96 10.30
C GLN A 445 -13.97 30.84 11.26
N THR A 446 -13.80 29.61 10.78
CA THR A 446 -13.41 28.46 11.60
C THR A 446 -12.16 27.77 11.05
N ASP A 447 -11.43 27.09 11.96
CA ASP A 447 -10.37 26.15 11.58
C ASP A 447 -10.91 24.72 11.37
N LYS A 448 -12.19 24.48 11.67
CA LYS A 448 -12.82 23.15 11.51
C LYS A 448 -13.13 22.88 10.05
N LEU A 449 -13.17 21.61 9.69
CA LEU A 449 -13.50 21.18 8.34
C LEU A 449 -15.01 21.31 8.10
N VAL A 450 -15.38 21.99 7.03
CA VAL A 450 -16.77 22.08 6.54
C VAL A 450 -16.87 21.37 5.21
N CYS A 451 -17.73 20.35 5.15
CA CYS A 451 -18.00 19.54 3.97
C CYS A 451 -19.43 19.75 3.49
N VAL A 452 -19.63 19.81 2.19
CA VAL A 452 -20.94 19.85 1.55
C VAL A 452 -21.05 18.70 0.56
N VAL A 453 -22.13 17.91 0.64
CA VAL A 453 -22.45 16.96 -0.43
C VAL A 453 -23.55 17.56 -1.30
N TRP A 454 -23.21 17.91 -2.53
CA TRP A 454 -24.16 18.47 -3.49
C TRP A 454 -24.67 17.38 -4.42
N GLY A 455 -25.84 16.82 -4.10
CA GLY A 455 -26.41 15.65 -4.78
C GLY A 455 -27.14 15.91 -6.09
N SER A 456 -27.15 17.18 -6.59
CA SER A 456 -27.81 17.50 -7.86
C SER A 456 -27.14 16.76 -9.04
N PRO A 457 -27.90 16.06 -9.89
CA PRO A 457 -27.33 15.40 -11.07
C PRO A 457 -26.88 16.38 -12.15
N LEU A 458 -27.43 17.59 -12.18
CA LEU A 458 -27.10 18.59 -13.22
C LEU A 458 -25.76 19.27 -12.97
N GLY A 459 -25.50 19.70 -11.73
CA GLY A 459 -24.25 20.38 -11.34
C GLY A 459 -24.04 21.71 -12.08
N THR A 460 -25.12 22.38 -12.47
CA THR A 460 -25.10 23.67 -13.22
C THR A 460 -25.57 24.85 -12.37
N GLU A 461 -26.00 24.57 -11.14
CA GLU A 461 -26.54 25.56 -10.22
C GLU A 461 -25.45 26.56 -9.79
N ALA A 462 -25.79 27.85 -9.70
CA ALA A 462 -24.87 28.92 -9.31
C ALA A 462 -24.29 28.68 -7.90
N ALA A 463 -25.13 28.25 -6.96
CA ALA A 463 -24.68 27.89 -5.60
C ALA A 463 -23.58 26.83 -5.59
N TYR A 464 -23.68 25.83 -6.47
CA TYR A 464 -22.63 24.81 -6.61
C TYR A 464 -21.40 25.36 -7.29
N ARG A 465 -21.56 25.96 -8.49
CA ARG A 465 -20.42 26.34 -9.34
C ARG A 465 -19.67 27.57 -8.87
N GLU A 466 -20.42 28.59 -8.44
CA GLU A 466 -19.84 29.90 -8.13
C GLU A 466 -19.55 30.04 -6.64
N THR A 467 -20.43 29.51 -5.76
CA THR A 467 -20.28 29.64 -4.31
C THR A 467 -19.43 28.51 -3.72
N LEU A 468 -19.87 27.26 -3.87
CA LEU A 468 -19.22 26.13 -3.20
C LEU A 468 -17.87 25.77 -3.83
N LEU A 469 -17.80 25.60 -5.18
CA LEU A 469 -16.54 25.29 -5.86
C LEU A 469 -15.57 26.47 -5.88
N GLY A 470 -16.07 27.70 -5.77
CA GLY A 470 -15.25 28.91 -5.62
C GLY A 470 -14.58 29.03 -4.26
N SER A 471 -15.04 28.32 -3.24
CA SER A 471 -14.47 28.37 -1.89
C SER A 471 -13.26 27.45 -1.75
N SER A 472 -12.16 27.97 -1.22
CA SER A 472 -11.00 27.17 -0.81
C SER A 472 -11.17 26.53 0.58
N ARG A 473 -12.23 26.90 1.32
CA ARG A 473 -12.46 26.51 2.71
C ARG A 473 -13.51 25.42 2.88
N VAL A 474 -14.42 25.27 1.92
CA VAL A 474 -15.46 24.23 1.90
C VAL A 474 -15.01 23.07 1.01
N ALA A 475 -15.04 21.87 1.54
CA ALA A 475 -14.83 20.66 0.76
C ALA A 475 -16.17 20.20 0.16
N THR A 476 -16.27 20.17 -1.17
CA THR A 476 -17.51 19.88 -1.88
C THR A 476 -17.45 18.53 -2.58
N PHE A 477 -18.43 17.68 -2.33
CA PHE A 477 -18.53 16.31 -2.84
C PHE A 477 -19.81 16.12 -3.65
N ARG A 478 -19.82 15.10 -4.51
CA ARG A 478 -21.02 14.72 -5.31
C ARG A 478 -21.82 13.57 -4.69
N THR A 479 -21.18 12.73 -3.89
CA THR A 479 -21.79 11.53 -3.30
C THR A 479 -21.52 11.43 -1.80
N PHE A 480 -22.37 10.74 -1.07
CA PHE A 480 -22.17 10.45 0.35
C PHE A 480 -20.93 9.57 0.55
N ALA A 481 -20.76 8.55 -0.29
CA ALA A 481 -19.66 7.62 -0.21
C ALA A 481 -18.30 8.33 -0.32
N ASN A 482 -18.11 9.21 -1.33
CA ASN A 482 -16.87 9.95 -1.51
C ASN A 482 -16.60 10.92 -0.33
N CYS A 483 -17.64 11.61 0.15
CA CYS A 483 -17.51 12.49 1.31
C CYS A 483 -17.06 11.71 2.56
N ILE A 484 -17.74 10.62 2.85
CA ILE A 484 -17.45 9.76 4.01
C ILE A 484 -16.04 9.15 3.89
N GLY A 485 -15.69 8.61 2.73
CA GLY A 485 -14.38 8.05 2.46
C GLY A 485 -13.26 9.07 2.64
N ALA A 486 -13.41 10.27 2.05
CA ALA A 486 -12.43 11.34 2.14
C ALA A 486 -12.29 11.89 3.58
N VAL A 487 -13.40 12.08 4.31
CA VAL A 487 -13.37 12.54 5.71
C VAL A 487 -12.73 11.50 6.61
N ARG A 488 -13.04 10.20 6.41
CA ARG A 488 -12.36 9.12 7.11
C ARG A 488 -10.86 9.12 6.84
N ALA A 489 -10.46 9.19 5.58
CA ALA A 489 -9.06 9.24 5.19
C ALA A 489 -8.33 10.46 5.81
N TYR A 490 -9.01 11.62 5.88
CA TYR A 490 -8.48 12.81 6.53
C TYR A 490 -8.25 12.61 8.03
N LEU A 491 -9.21 12.08 8.77
CA LEU A 491 -9.08 11.84 10.21
C LEU A 491 -8.02 10.75 10.49
N ASP A 492 -8.02 9.68 9.71
CA ASP A 492 -7.05 8.58 9.84
C ASP A 492 -5.63 9.02 9.51
N HIS A 493 -5.43 9.84 8.47
CA HIS A 493 -4.12 10.40 8.13
C HIS A 493 -3.53 11.25 9.27
N HIS A 494 -4.33 12.13 9.84
CA HIS A 494 -3.84 12.97 10.94
C HIS A 494 -3.58 12.18 12.22
N ARG A 495 -4.38 11.14 12.49
CA ARG A 495 -4.13 10.21 13.60
C ARG A 495 -2.85 9.41 13.37
N PHE A 496 -2.66 8.92 12.16
CA PHE A 496 -1.45 8.20 11.76
C PHE A 496 -0.20 9.08 11.90
N THR A 497 -0.19 10.27 11.31
CA THR A 497 0.98 11.16 11.34
C THR A 497 1.35 11.65 12.74
N ALA A 498 0.37 11.82 13.62
CA ALA A 498 0.61 12.21 15.02
C ALA A 498 1.41 11.16 15.83
N SER A 499 1.24 9.87 15.52
CA SER A 499 1.90 8.76 16.20
C SER A 499 3.02 8.11 15.37
N TYR A 500 3.14 8.45 14.09
CA TYR A 500 4.05 7.77 13.19
C TYR A 500 5.50 7.78 13.67
N ARG A 501 6.08 6.61 13.71
CA ARG A 501 7.52 6.37 13.91
C ARG A 501 8.02 5.50 12.78
N SER A 502 9.07 5.93 12.13
CA SER A 502 9.62 5.15 11.03
C SER A 502 10.19 3.83 11.51
N PRO A 503 9.73 2.70 10.97
CA PRO A 503 10.30 1.41 11.32
C PRO A 503 11.75 1.25 10.83
N PHE A 504 12.20 2.07 9.89
CA PHE A 504 13.58 2.07 9.42
C PHE A 504 14.56 2.62 10.46
N ASP A 505 14.12 3.50 11.37
CA ASP A 505 14.96 4.01 12.46
C ASP A 505 15.28 2.92 13.48
N GLU A 506 14.35 1.98 13.68
CA GLU A 506 14.45 0.86 14.61
C GLU A 506 14.98 -0.41 13.97
N ALA A 507 15.16 -0.42 12.65
CA ALA A 507 15.65 -1.60 11.93
C ALA A 507 17.02 -2.03 12.43
N PRO A 508 17.26 -3.33 12.63
CA PRO A 508 18.53 -3.81 13.14
C PRO A 508 19.66 -3.53 12.13
N ARG A 509 20.71 -2.84 12.59
CA ARG A 509 21.91 -2.51 11.79
C ARG A 509 23.04 -3.53 11.96
N ALA A 510 22.88 -4.44 12.91
CA ALA A 510 23.83 -5.52 13.16
C ALA A 510 23.09 -6.82 13.48
N VAL A 511 23.66 -7.93 13.04
CA VAL A 511 23.12 -9.25 13.31
C VAL A 511 23.11 -9.56 14.82
N SER A 512 22.05 -10.22 15.27
CA SER A 512 21.92 -10.64 16.67
C SER A 512 22.86 -11.79 17.01
N PRO A 513 23.13 -12.04 18.32
CA PRO A 513 23.82 -13.26 18.75
C PRO A 513 23.13 -14.55 18.29
N SER A 514 21.84 -14.49 18.04
CA SER A 514 21.00 -15.60 17.53
C SER A 514 21.35 -15.98 16.10
N TYR A 515 21.72 -15.02 15.26
CA TYR A 515 22.04 -15.22 13.85
C TYR A 515 23.09 -16.31 13.63
N ARG A 516 24.22 -16.25 14.37
CA ARG A 516 25.30 -17.25 14.20
C ARG A 516 24.87 -18.67 14.52
N LYS A 517 24.01 -18.82 15.57
CA LYS A 517 23.45 -20.13 15.94
C LYS A 517 22.49 -20.64 14.89
N ALA A 518 21.65 -19.75 14.38
CA ALA A 518 20.67 -20.06 13.34
C ALA A 518 21.33 -20.43 12.01
N GLN A 519 22.32 -19.65 11.57
CA GLN A 519 23.06 -19.88 10.33
C GLN A 519 23.74 -21.25 10.30
N ALA A 520 24.19 -21.74 11.44
CA ALA A 520 24.78 -23.08 11.54
C ALA A 520 23.81 -24.23 11.23
N LEU A 521 22.49 -23.97 11.35
CA LEU A 521 21.42 -24.95 11.09
C LEU A 521 20.94 -24.95 9.63
N LEU A 522 21.21 -23.88 8.89
CA LEU A 522 20.68 -23.66 7.54
C LEU A 522 21.68 -24.11 6.48
N ARG A 523 21.17 -24.72 5.40
CA ARG A 523 21.94 -25.10 4.21
C ARG A 523 21.14 -24.73 2.96
N PRO A 524 21.76 -24.24 1.90
CA PRO A 524 21.09 -23.92 0.64
C PRO A 524 20.24 -25.07 0.11
N GLY A 525 19.01 -24.77 -0.32
CA GLY A 525 18.07 -25.74 -0.88
C GLY A 525 17.51 -26.77 0.13
N GLN A 526 17.81 -26.62 1.41
CA GLN A 526 17.37 -27.57 2.44
C GLN A 526 15.99 -27.24 2.97
N ARG A 527 15.15 -28.27 3.10
CA ARG A 527 13.95 -28.25 3.96
C ARG A 527 14.34 -28.82 5.32
N LEU A 528 14.10 -28.09 6.39
CA LEU A 528 14.40 -28.51 7.74
C LEU A 528 13.32 -29.49 8.25
N SER A 529 13.74 -30.49 9.04
CA SER A 529 12.79 -31.27 9.82
C SER A 529 12.15 -30.43 10.94
N GLU A 530 10.99 -30.84 11.46
CA GLU A 530 10.35 -30.14 12.59
C GLU A 530 11.32 -29.88 13.75
N HIS A 531 12.12 -30.87 14.11
CA HIS A 531 13.10 -30.74 15.18
C HIS A 531 14.14 -29.64 14.88
N ALA A 532 14.69 -29.59 13.66
CA ALA A 532 15.66 -28.58 13.27
C ALA A 532 15.02 -27.19 13.16
N ALA A 533 13.80 -27.07 12.64
CA ALA A 533 13.05 -25.82 12.61
C ALA A 533 12.77 -25.29 14.02
N LYS A 534 12.42 -26.15 14.98
CA LYS A 534 12.26 -25.77 16.38
C LYS A 534 13.57 -25.34 17.05
N GLN A 535 14.71 -25.91 16.66
CA GLN A 535 16.02 -25.41 17.12
C GLN A 535 16.30 -24.01 16.59
N LEU A 536 15.92 -23.70 15.34
CA LEU A 536 15.99 -22.37 14.77
C LEU A 536 15.13 -21.38 15.58
N LEU A 537 13.89 -21.75 15.91
CA LEU A 537 13.00 -20.93 16.75
C LEU A 537 13.60 -20.67 18.15
N ARG A 538 14.16 -21.70 18.79
CA ARG A 538 14.86 -21.54 20.09
C ARG A 538 16.03 -20.57 20.03
N ALA A 539 16.80 -20.58 18.91
CA ALA A 539 17.93 -19.66 18.75
C ALA A 539 17.47 -18.20 18.79
N TYR A 540 16.27 -17.89 18.31
CA TYR A 540 15.64 -16.57 18.37
C TYR A 540 14.77 -16.35 19.61
N GLY A 541 14.80 -17.28 20.59
CA GLY A 541 14.10 -17.14 21.86
C GLY A 541 12.60 -17.46 21.79
N ILE A 542 12.10 -18.01 20.67
CA ILE A 542 10.71 -18.48 20.55
C ILE A 542 10.60 -19.79 21.35
N ARG A 543 9.66 -19.83 22.28
CA ARG A 543 9.45 -20.99 23.14
C ARG A 543 8.87 -22.16 22.35
N VAL A 544 9.44 -23.35 22.53
CA VAL A 544 8.94 -24.63 22.00
C VAL A 544 8.80 -25.64 23.13
N PRO A 545 8.02 -26.71 23.01
CA PRO A 545 7.89 -27.73 24.02
C PRO A 545 9.25 -28.36 24.37
N ARG A 546 9.38 -28.89 25.58
CA ARG A 546 10.49 -29.81 25.88
C ARG A 546 10.33 -31.02 25.00
N GLU A 547 11.38 -31.42 24.30
CA GLU A 547 11.31 -32.53 23.35
C GLU A 547 12.64 -33.24 23.23
N GLN A 548 12.57 -34.52 22.79
CA GLN A 548 13.73 -35.31 22.40
C GLN A 548 13.43 -36.09 21.11
N LEU A 549 14.38 -36.04 20.18
CA LEU A 549 14.36 -36.89 18.98
C LEU A 549 14.99 -38.25 19.32
N VAL A 550 14.28 -39.31 19.06
CA VAL A 550 14.68 -40.67 19.41
C VAL A 550 14.52 -41.65 18.24
N THR A 551 15.38 -42.67 18.20
CA THR A 551 15.43 -43.64 17.10
C THR A 551 15.09 -45.09 17.57
N SER A 552 14.57 -45.27 18.78
CA SER A 552 14.14 -46.57 19.26
C SER A 552 13.01 -46.48 20.29
N ALA A 553 12.18 -47.52 20.39
CA ALA A 553 11.10 -47.62 21.35
C ALA A 553 11.58 -47.55 22.83
N ALA A 554 12.77 -48.05 23.13
CA ALA A 554 13.34 -47.97 24.47
C ALA A 554 13.80 -46.53 24.79
N ALA A 555 14.34 -45.81 23.80
CA ALA A 555 14.73 -44.40 23.94
C ALA A 555 13.49 -43.51 24.09
N SER A 556 12.36 -43.81 23.40
CA SER A 556 11.13 -43.03 23.52
C SER A 556 10.53 -43.08 24.93
N VAL A 557 10.57 -44.26 25.57
CA VAL A 557 10.09 -44.42 26.95
C VAL A 557 10.98 -43.62 27.93
N ARG A 558 12.30 -43.66 27.76
CA ARG A 558 13.20 -42.85 28.59
C ARG A 558 12.98 -41.35 28.39
N ALA A 559 12.83 -40.93 27.13
CA ALA A 559 12.54 -39.52 26.76
C ALA A 559 11.22 -39.06 27.40
N ALA A 560 10.15 -39.87 27.33
CA ALA A 560 8.87 -39.55 27.95
C ALA A 560 8.98 -39.37 29.48
N GLY A 561 9.80 -40.19 30.14
CA GLY A 561 10.08 -40.02 31.57
C GLY A 561 10.82 -38.74 31.92
N LEU A 562 11.73 -38.26 31.05
CA LEU A 562 12.45 -37.00 31.21
C LEU A 562 11.60 -35.77 30.87
N VAL A 563 10.78 -35.87 29.82
CA VAL A 563 9.87 -34.81 29.37
C VAL A 563 8.73 -34.63 30.38
N GLY A 564 8.21 -35.71 30.92
CA GLY A 564 7.07 -35.75 31.84
C GLY A 564 5.75 -36.04 31.13
N TYR A 565 4.99 -37.03 31.65
CA TYR A 565 3.67 -37.39 31.14
C TYR A 565 2.61 -36.32 31.47
N PRO A 566 1.57 -36.15 30.62
CA PRO A 566 1.37 -36.80 29.32
C PRO A 566 2.31 -36.23 28.24
N VAL A 567 2.62 -37.08 27.23
CA VAL A 567 3.46 -36.69 26.10
C VAL A 567 2.72 -36.79 24.76
N VAL A 568 3.26 -36.07 23.77
CA VAL A 568 2.90 -36.20 22.36
C VAL A 568 4.05 -36.85 21.62
N MET A 569 3.78 -37.76 20.71
CA MET A 569 4.77 -38.35 19.83
C MET A 569 4.46 -38.02 18.38
N LYS A 570 5.50 -37.59 17.64
CA LYS A 570 5.39 -37.19 16.22
C LYS A 570 6.54 -37.87 15.42
N ALA A 571 6.21 -38.37 14.23
CA ALA A 571 7.25 -38.73 13.27
C ALA A 571 7.99 -37.49 12.78
N SER A 572 9.32 -37.53 12.70
CA SER A 572 10.17 -36.42 12.23
C SER A 572 10.97 -36.85 11.01
N GLY A 573 10.87 -36.08 9.96
CA GLY A 573 11.61 -36.25 8.70
C GLY A 573 11.42 -35.05 7.80
N THR A 574 12.35 -34.86 6.88
CA THR A 574 12.39 -33.66 6.00
C THR A 574 11.29 -33.63 4.93
N ARG A 575 10.73 -34.80 4.58
CA ARG A 575 9.70 -34.96 3.53
C ARG A 575 8.28 -35.15 4.06
N ILE A 576 8.05 -35.03 5.38
CA ILE A 576 6.73 -35.21 5.96
C ILE A 576 5.96 -33.89 5.90
N ALA A 577 4.92 -33.86 5.06
CA ALA A 577 3.87 -32.85 5.08
C ALA A 577 2.60 -33.50 5.66
N HIS A 578 1.72 -32.71 6.31
CA HIS A 578 0.40 -33.17 6.80
C HIS A 578 0.43 -34.38 7.73
N LYS A 579 1.29 -34.36 8.75
CA LYS A 579 1.51 -35.44 9.70
C LYS A 579 0.23 -36.01 10.34
N THR A 580 -0.73 -35.12 10.64
CA THR A 580 -1.99 -35.45 11.28
C THR A 580 -2.87 -36.29 10.36
N GLU A 581 -2.97 -35.95 9.08
CA GLU A 581 -3.75 -36.71 8.08
C GLU A 581 -3.17 -38.11 7.85
N LEU A 582 -1.86 -38.24 7.91
CA LEU A 582 -1.14 -39.49 7.76
C LEU A 582 -1.15 -40.35 9.05
N GLY A 583 -1.75 -39.87 10.16
CA GLY A 583 -1.72 -40.57 11.43
C GLY A 583 -0.35 -40.61 12.13
N LEU A 584 0.57 -39.72 11.71
CA LEU A 584 1.95 -39.61 12.20
C LEU A 584 2.10 -38.73 13.46
N VAL A 585 0.98 -38.50 14.17
CA VAL A 585 0.93 -37.80 15.46
C VAL A 585 0.10 -38.63 16.45
N LYS A 586 0.63 -38.89 17.65
CA LYS A 586 -0.06 -39.53 18.76
C LYS A 586 -0.03 -38.60 19.96
N VAL A 587 -1.21 -38.25 20.47
CA VAL A 587 -1.39 -37.28 21.56
C VAL A 587 -1.86 -37.95 22.83
N GLY A 588 -1.60 -37.34 24.01
CA GLY A 588 -2.17 -37.77 25.29
C GLY A 588 -1.63 -39.10 25.83
N LEU A 589 -0.38 -39.42 25.51
CA LEU A 589 0.22 -40.65 25.98
C LEU A 589 0.63 -40.51 27.45
N THR A 590 0.05 -41.37 28.34
CA THR A 590 0.18 -41.25 29.79
C THR A 590 1.01 -42.38 30.43
N SER A 591 1.46 -43.37 29.63
CA SER A 591 2.21 -44.53 30.15
C SER A 591 3.33 -44.98 29.22
N ALA A 592 4.33 -45.67 29.81
CA ALA A 592 5.44 -46.26 29.06
C ALA A 592 5.00 -47.31 28.02
N SER A 593 3.90 -48.05 28.26
CA SER A 593 3.34 -48.97 27.28
C SER A 593 2.78 -48.22 26.07
N GLN A 594 1.93 -47.23 26.30
CA GLN A 594 1.37 -46.41 25.21
C GLN A 594 2.47 -45.74 24.37
N VAL A 595 3.54 -45.22 25.01
CA VAL A 595 4.68 -44.64 24.30
C VAL A 595 5.42 -45.67 23.44
N ARG A 596 5.58 -46.90 23.93
CA ARG A 596 6.23 -47.96 23.17
C ARG A 596 5.39 -48.41 21.96
N ASP A 597 4.09 -48.53 22.15
CA ASP A 597 3.15 -48.92 21.09
C ASP A 597 3.02 -47.78 20.05
N ALA A 598 2.90 -46.53 20.50
CA ALA A 598 2.91 -45.37 19.63
C ALA A 598 4.19 -45.27 18.78
N TYR A 599 5.37 -45.59 19.33
CA TYR A 599 6.62 -45.60 18.56
C TYR A 599 6.56 -46.61 17.41
N ARG A 600 6.06 -47.81 17.66
CA ARG A 600 5.90 -48.87 16.66
C ARG A 600 4.91 -48.44 15.58
N ASP A 601 3.73 -47.96 15.99
CA ASP A 601 2.70 -47.48 15.07
C ASP A 601 3.26 -46.38 14.12
N LEU A 602 3.91 -45.38 14.68
CA LEU A 602 4.47 -44.26 13.89
C LEU A 602 5.53 -44.72 12.89
N THR A 603 6.40 -45.66 13.30
CA THR A 603 7.42 -46.23 12.42
C THR A 603 6.85 -47.14 11.34
N ASP A 604 5.78 -47.90 11.66
CA ASP A 604 5.12 -48.77 10.71
C ASP A 604 4.30 -48.00 9.69
N ILE A 605 3.58 -46.95 10.13
CA ILE A 605 2.87 -46.02 9.22
C ILE A 605 3.90 -45.34 8.28
N ALA A 606 4.98 -44.81 8.81
CA ALA A 606 6.00 -44.16 7.98
C ALA A 606 6.62 -45.11 6.94
N ARG A 607 6.86 -46.38 7.33
CA ARG A 607 7.34 -47.42 6.40
C ARG A 607 6.30 -47.75 5.33
N TYR A 608 5.02 -47.84 5.70
CA TYR A 608 3.94 -48.08 4.76
C TYR A 608 3.79 -46.94 3.73
N GLU A 609 3.86 -45.70 4.20
CA GLU A 609 3.79 -44.48 3.37
C GLU A 609 5.09 -44.20 2.60
N GLY A 610 6.16 -44.99 2.77
CA GLY A 610 7.44 -44.81 2.12
C GLY A 610 8.16 -43.51 2.54
N VAL A 611 7.98 -43.09 3.78
CA VAL A 611 8.56 -41.85 4.33
C VAL A 611 9.80 -42.15 5.14
N ASP A 612 10.92 -41.51 4.80
CA ASP A 612 12.17 -41.60 5.57
C ASP A 612 12.06 -40.76 6.85
N LEU A 613 12.36 -41.36 7.98
CA LEU A 613 12.34 -40.72 9.29
C LEU A 613 13.76 -40.41 9.78
N ASP A 614 13.95 -39.17 10.27
CA ASP A 614 15.11 -38.83 11.12
C ASP A 614 14.96 -39.47 12.52
N GLY A 615 13.73 -39.78 12.93
CA GLY A 615 13.36 -40.39 14.21
C GLY A 615 11.92 -40.03 14.60
N VAL A 616 11.61 -40.25 15.87
CA VAL A 616 10.33 -39.87 16.48
C VAL A 616 10.60 -38.79 17.55
N LEU A 617 9.89 -37.71 17.49
CA LEU A 617 9.90 -36.67 18.53
C LEU A 617 8.99 -37.08 19.68
N VAL A 618 9.51 -37.07 20.90
CA VAL A 618 8.75 -37.20 22.14
C VAL A 618 8.68 -35.79 22.76
N CYS A 619 7.49 -35.19 22.74
CA CYS A 619 7.27 -33.83 23.14
C CYS A 619 6.40 -33.69 24.38
N GLN A 620 6.65 -32.68 25.17
CA GLN A 620 5.75 -32.26 26.26
C GLN A 620 4.38 -31.91 25.66
N MET A 621 3.32 -32.44 26.26
CA MET A 621 1.97 -32.00 25.94
C MET A 621 1.73 -30.62 26.54
N VAL A 622 1.34 -29.66 25.70
CA VAL A 622 0.96 -28.30 26.12
C VAL A 622 -0.55 -28.24 26.12
N GLU A 623 -1.12 -27.82 27.25
CA GLU A 623 -2.56 -27.78 27.43
C GLU A 623 -3.07 -26.38 27.04
N ARG A 624 -4.22 -26.36 26.39
CA ARG A 624 -5.14 -25.27 26.10
C ARG A 624 -4.56 -23.86 25.88
N GLY A 625 -4.78 -23.35 24.71
CA GLY A 625 -4.53 -21.97 24.28
C GLY A 625 -5.26 -21.70 22.98
N VAL A 626 -5.10 -20.51 22.43
CA VAL A 626 -5.59 -20.14 21.11
C VAL A 626 -4.53 -20.54 20.07
N GLU A 627 -4.93 -21.33 19.09
CA GLU A 627 -4.04 -21.73 18.00
C GLU A 627 -3.91 -20.60 16.99
N MET A 628 -2.68 -20.19 16.74
CA MET A 628 -2.30 -19.19 15.77
C MET A 628 -1.32 -19.76 14.75
N VAL A 629 -1.21 -19.09 13.61
CA VAL A 629 -0.17 -19.32 12.61
C VAL A 629 0.69 -18.08 12.52
N VAL A 630 2.00 -18.25 12.51
CA VAL A 630 2.97 -17.17 12.26
C VAL A 630 4.02 -17.66 11.27
N GLY A 631 4.23 -16.94 10.18
CA GLY A 631 5.13 -17.40 9.13
C GLY A 631 5.94 -16.30 8.46
N ILE A 632 6.93 -16.72 7.68
CA ILE A 632 7.69 -15.90 6.73
C ILE A 632 7.39 -16.45 5.34
N SER A 633 7.06 -15.56 4.39
CA SER A 633 6.87 -15.91 2.98
C SER A 633 7.61 -14.91 2.10
N PRO A 634 8.23 -15.34 0.99
CA PRO A 634 8.86 -14.41 0.05
C PRO A 634 7.82 -13.71 -0.80
N ASP A 635 7.97 -12.40 -0.97
CA ASP A 635 7.23 -11.61 -1.95
C ASP A 635 8.20 -11.07 -3.01
N PRO A 636 7.87 -11.14 -4.31
CA PRO A 636 8.78 -10.76 -5.37
C PRO A 636 9.09 -9.25 -5.42
N LEU A 637 8.24 -8.39 -4.83
CA LEU A 637 8.41 -6.94 -4.81
C LEU A 637 9.07 -6.45 -3.50
N PHE A 638 8.62 -7.00 -2.37
CA PHE A 638 8.99 -6.50 -1.05
C PHE A 638 10.02 -7.36 -0.31
N GLY A 639 10.38 -8.52 -0.88
CA GLY A 639 11.22 -9.50 -0.19
C GLY A 639 10.44 -10.28 0.88
N PRO A 640 11.06 -10.67 1.99
CA PRO A 640 10.38 -11.47 3.01
C PRO A 640 9.22 -10.69 3.65
N THR A 641 8.07 -11.34 3.80
CA THR A 641 6.89 -10.85 4.51
C THR A 641 6.60 -11.70 5.73
N VAL A 642 5.96 -11.12 6.74
CA VAL A 642 5.53 -11.83 7.96
C VAL A 642 4.01 -11.94 7.95
N THR A 643 3.53 -13.14 8.13
CA THR A 643 2.09 -13.44 8.20
C THR A 643 1.72 -13.88 9.61
N VAL A 644 0.56 -13.42 10.11
CA VAL A 644 -0.05 -13.91 11.34
C VAL A 644 -1.54 -14.16 11.10
N GLY A 645 -2.08 -15.24 11.63
CA GLY A 645 -3.49 -15.61 11.47
C GLY A 645 -3.98 -16.57 12.55
N LEU A 646 -5.29 -16.83 12.56
CA LEU A 646 -5.86 -17.88 13.38
C LEU A 646 -5.40 -19.25 12.85
N GLY A 647 -5.05 -20.15 13.76
CA GLY A 647 -4.59 -21.51 13.45
C GLY A 647 -5.69 -22.55 13.38
N GLY A 648 -5.29 -23.81 13.20
CA GLY A 648 -6.19 -24.96 13.15
C GLY A 648 -7.11 -24.95 11.93
N VAL A 649 -8.29 -25.57 12.04
CA VAL A 649 -9.30 -25.66 10.96
C VAL A 649 -9.76 -24.29 10.45
N LEU A 650 -9.62 -23.25 11.26
CA LEU A 650 -10.05 -21.88 10.91
C LEU A 650 -9.21 -21.25 9.79
N VAL A 651 -7.91 -21.57 9.71
CA VAL A 651 -7.03 -21.05 8.64
C VAL A 651 -7.50 -21.53 7.27
N GLU A 652 -7.85 -22.79 7.14
CA GLU A 652 -8.21 -23.39 5.86
C GLU A 652 -9.55 -22.84 5.34
N VAL A 653 -10.50 -22.59 6.25
CA VAL A 653 -11.87 -22.18 5.92
C VAL A 653 -12.00 -20.67 5.82
N LEU A 654 -11.50 -19.91 6.79
CA LEU A 654 -11.72 -18.46 6.88
C LEU A 654 -10.62 -17.63 6.22
N ARG A 655 -9.42 -18.18 6.07
CA ARG A 655 -8.22 -17.47 5.57
C ARG A 655 -8.02 -16.11 6.25
N ASP A 656 -8.25 -16.10 7.58
CA ASP A 656 -8.16 -14.91 8.41
C ASP A 656 -6.70 -14.67 8.79
N VAL A 657 -6.00 -13.96 7.92
CA VAL A 657 -4.58 -13.68 8.03
C VAL A 657 -4.29 -12.20 7.82
N ALA A 658 -3.32 -11.68 8.55
CA ALA A 658 -2.75 -10.36 8.37
C ALA A 658 -1.29 -10.48 7.93
N VAL A 659 -0.86 -9.56 7.07
CA VAL A 659 0.50 -9.51 6.53
C VAL A 659 1.18 -8.22 6.97
N GLY A 660 2.46 -8.30 7.32
CA GLY A 660 3.34 -7.16 7.55
C GLY A 660 4.60 -7.26 6.68
N VAL A 661 5.07 -6.12 6.20
CA VAL A 661 6.29 -6.00 5.38
C VAL A 661 7.42 -5.47 6.26
N PRO A 662 8.46 -6.27 6.55
CA PRO A 662 9.60 -5.83 7.37
C PRO A 662 10.41 -4.67 6.74
N PRO A 663 10.93 -3.72 7.56
CA PRO A 663 10.80 -3.69 9.01
C PRO A 663 9.47 -3.07 9.47
N PHE A 664 8.99 -3.50 10.65
CA PHE A 664 7.86 -2.89 11.33
C PHE A 664 8.04 -2.95 12.85
N GLY A 665 7.40 -2.03 13.58
CA GLY A 665 7.45 -1.96 15.04
C GLY A 665 6.32 -2.73 15.73
N GLU A 666 6.29 -2.62 17.07
CA GLU A 666 5.26 -3.24 17.91
C GLU A 666 3.84 -2.78 17.58
N GLU A 667 3.67 -1.49 17.24
CA GLU A 667 2.36 -0.93 16.89
C GLU A 667 1.76 -1.63 15.66
N GLU A 668 2.58 -1.87 14.63
CA GLU A 668 2.14 -2.61 13.44
C GLU A 668 1.82 -4.07 13.76
N ALA A 669 2.65 -4.74 14.56
CA ALA A 669 2.36 -6.11 15.00
C ALA A 669 1.01 -6.19 15.74
N ARG A 670 0.72 -5.23 16.63
CA ARG A 670 -0.58 -5.14 17.32
C ARG A 670 -1.72 -4.84 16.35
N ARG A 671 -1.51 -3.99 15.36
CA ARG A 671 -2.49 -3.67 14.32
C ARG A 671 -2.81 -4.88 13.45
N MET A 672 -1.81 -5.68 13.06
CA MET A 672 -2.01 -6.95 12.35
C MET A 672 -2.95 -7.86 13.14
N LEU A 673 -2.72 -8.03 14.45
CA LEU A 673 -3.60 -8.84 15.31
C LEU A 673 -5.00 -8.25 15.44
N SER A 674 -5.11 -6.93 15.49
CA SER A 674 -6.40 -6.22 15.61
C SER A 674 -7.25 -6.33 14.35
N SER A 675 -6.62 -6.51 13.19
CA SER A 675 -7.31 -6.62 11.90
C SER A 675 -7.90 -8.01 11.62
N LEU A 676 -7.56 -9.02 12.43
CA LEU A 676 -8.11 -10.36 12.29
C LEU A 676 -9.61 -10.38 12.62
N ARG A 677 -10.42 -10.97 11.75
CA ARG A 677 -11.88 -11.11 11.93
C ARG A 677 -12.23 -11.90 13.19
N GLY A 678 -11.45 -12.94 13.45
CA GLY A 678 -11.62 -13.78 14.62
C GLY A 678 -10.91 -13.31 15.88
N ARG A 679 -10.47 -12.05 15.93
CA ARG A 679 -9.74 -11.49 17.07
C ARG A 679 -10.42 -11.73 18.42
N ALA A 680 -11.75 -11.74 18.46
CA ALA A 680 -12.52 -11.99 19.68
C ALA A 680 -12.10 -13.30 20.39
N LEU A 681 -11.57 -14.29 19.67
CA LEU A 681 -11.03 -15.51 20.26
C LEU A 681 -9.83 -15.25 21.16
N LEU A 682 -9.03 -14.23 20.86
CA LEU A 682 -7.88 -13.82 21.67
C LEU A 682 -8.30 -13.02 22.92
N ASP A 683 -9.45 -12.36 22.87
CA ASP A 683 -9.99 -11.59 24.01
C ASP A 683 -10.71 -12.51 25.04
N GLY A 684 -10.92 -13.79 24.70
CA GLY A 684 -11.60 -14.78 25.53
C GLY A 684 -13.11 -14.89 25.26
N VAL A 685 -13.53 -16.04 24.76
CA VAL A 685 -14.92 -16.31 24.41
C VAL A 685 -15.48 -17.40 25.32
N ARG A 686 -16.78 -17.31 25.70
CA ARG A 686 -17.50 -18.31 26.51
C ARG A 686 -16.83 -18.64 27.85
N GLY A 687 -16.23 -17.63 28.51
CA GLY A 687 -15.58 -17.81 29.82
C GLY A 687 -14.14 -18.32 29.74
N ALA A 688 -13.56 -18.48 28.56
CA ALA A 688 -12.13 -18.71 28.41
C ALA A 688 -11.34 -17.45 28.82
N PRO A 689 -10.18 -17.59 29.49
CA PRO A 689 -9.35 -16.45 29.83
C PRO A 689 -8.78 -15.80 28.56
N PRO A 690 -8.52 -14.46 28.57
CA PRO A 690 -7.83 -13.81 27.47
C PRO A 690 -6.46 -14.41 27.19
N ALA A 691 -6.09 -14.52 25.93
CA ALA A 691 -4.79 -14.98 25.46
C ALA A 691 -3.69 -13.97 25.77
N ASP A 692 -2.44 -14.42 25.80
CA ASP A 692 -1.26 -13.60 26.01
C ASP A 692 -0.85 -12.86 24.74
N LEU A 693 -1.55 -11.76 24.46
CA LEU A 693 -1.31 -10.94 23.27
C LEU A 693 0.11 -10.37 23.23
N ASP A 694 0.68 -9.99 24.38
CA ASP A 694 2.04 -9.43 24.43
C ASP A 694 3.07 -10.48 24.01
N ALA A 695 2.90 -11.72 24.45
CA ALA A 695 3.75 -12.82 24.02
C ALA A 695 3.59 -13.15 22.52
N LEU A 696 2.38 -13.02 21.97
CA LEU A 696 2.15 -13.22 20.54
C LEU A 696 2.84 -12.11 19.72
N VAL A 697 2.69 -10.85 20.14
CA VAL A 697 3.39 -9.70 19.52
C VAL A 697 4.91 -9.92 19.54
N GLU A 698 5.46 -10.37 20.67
CA GLU A 698 6.88 -10.67 20.77
C GLU A 698 7.34 -11.76 19.81
N VAL A 699 6.53 -12.83 19.62
CA VAL A 699 6.83 -13.87 18.62
C VAL A 699 6.83 -13.29 17.22
N VAL A 700 5.84 -12.47 16.84
CA VAL A 700 5.76 -11.82 15.53
C VAL A 700 7.01 -10.96 15.28
N LEU A 701 7.45 -10.16 16.26
CA LEU A 701 8.65 -9.33 16.15
C LEU A 701 9.94 -10.16 16.05
N ARG A 702 10.03 -11.30 16.73
CA ARG A 702 11.15 -12.24 16.62
C ARG A 702 11.19 -12.90 15.25
N VAL A 703 10.05 -13.30 14.70
CA VAL A 703 9.92 -13.84 13.34
C VAL A 703 10.31 -12.78 12.31
N GLN A 704 9.84 -11.53 12.48
CA GLN A 704 10.29 -10.42 11.66
C GLN A 704 11.81 -10.23 11.70
N ARG A 705 12.41 -10.29 12.88
CA ARG A 705 13.88 -10.19 13.00
C ARG A 705 14.59 -11.34 12.27
N MET A 706 14.04 -12.57 12.36
CA MET A 706 14.56 -13.70 11.57
C MET A 706 14.50 -13.42 10.07
N SER A 707 13.41 -12.86 9.58
CA SER A 707 13.25 -12.54 8.15
C SER A 707 14.26 -11.48 7.67
N LEU A 708 14.59 -10.50 8.51
CA LEU A 708 15.57 -9.47 8.19
C LEU A 708 17.02 -10.02 8.23
N GLU A 709 17.34 -10.86 9.21
CA GLU A 709 18.69 -11.37 9.41
C GLU A 709 19.02 -12.58 8.51
N LEU A 710 18.03 -13.40 8.15
CA LEU A 710 18.20 -14.66 7.43
C LEU A 710 17.58 -14.64 6.03
N GLY A 711 17.04 -13.49 5.56
CA GLY A 711 16.28 -13.41 4.32
C GLY A 711 17.01 -13.91 3.07
N ASP A 712 18.33 -13.88 3.05
CA ASP A 712 19.13 -14.43 1.94
C ASP A 712 19.28 -15.96 2.00
N THR A 713 18.94 -16.58 3.14
CA THR A 713 19.13 -18.02 3.36
C THR A 713 17.81 -18.73 3.63
N LEU A 714 16.89 -18.09 4.37
CA LEU A 714 15.60 -18.63 4.78
C LEU A 714 14.50 -18.12 3.84
N ALA A 715 14.02 -18.99 2.96
CA ALA A 715 12.93 -18.67 2.03
C ALA A 715 11.57 -18.62 2.73
N GLU A 716 11.28 -19.66 3.51
CA GLU A 716 9.97 -19.83 4.14
C GLU A 716 10.10 -20.31 5.58
N LEU A 717 9.21 -19.84 6.43
CA LEU A 717 8.99 -20.34 7.79
C LEU A 717 7.49 -20.43 8.03
N ASP A 718 7.02 -21.59 8.53
CA ASP A 718 5.62 -21.76 8.98
C ASP A 718 5.63 -22.31 10.41
N ILE A 719 5.09 -21.55 11.35
CA ILE A 719 4.85 -21.97 12.73
C ILE A 719 3.35 -22.26 12.85
N ASN A 720 2.98 -23.53 12.79
CA ASN A 720 1.59 -23.96 12.72
C ASN A 720 1.37 -25.33 13.43
N PRO A 721 0.75 -25.32 14.65
CA PRO A 721 0.26 -24.17 15.37
C PRO A 721 1.28 -23.51 16.32
N LEU A 722 1.16 -22.19 16.48
CA LEU A 722 1.65 -21.47 17.64
C LEU A 722 0.52 -21.41 18.67
N LEU A 723 0.69 -22.01 19.83
CA LEU A 723 -0.31 -22.01 20.89
C LEU A 723 -0.09 -20.79 21.80
N VAL A 724 -1.05 -19.85 21.80
CA VAL A 724 -1.03 -18.68 22.68
C VAL A 724 -1.77 -19.02 23.96
N LEU A 725 -1.05 -19.05 25.06
CA LEU A 725 -1.56 -19.45 26.37
C LEU A 725 -2.33 -18.28 27.03
N PRO A 726 -3.04 -18.52 28.15
CA PRO A 726 -3.65 -17.44 28.92
C PRO A 726 -2.66 -16.34 29.30
N ARG A 727 -3.14 -15.12 29.43
CA ARG A 727 -2.36 -13.93 29.74
C ARG A 727 -1.30 -14.16 30.83
N GLY A 728 -0.05 -13.79 30.55
CA GLY A 728 1.12 -13.99 31.42
C GLY A 728 1.76 -15.36 31.37
N GLN A 729 1.23 -16.30 30.53
CA GLN A 729 1.81 -17.66 30.40
C GLN A 729 2.63 -17.85 29.12
N GLY A 730 2.59 -16.87 28.20
CA GLY A 730 3.39 -16.87 26.99
C GLY A 730 2.75 -17.57 25.79
N ALA A 731 3.56 -17.78 24.76
CA ALA A 731 3.20 -18.53 23.55
C ALA A 731 4.22 -19.64 23.29
N VAL A 732 3.77 -20.75 22.69
CA VAL A 732 4.60 -21.95 22.46
C VAL A 732 4.39 -22.48 21.05
N ALA A 733 5.46 -22.57 20.25
CA ALA A 733 5.41 -23.15 18.90
C ALA A 733 5.40 -24.67 18.99
N LEU A 734 4.26 -25.27 18.64
CA LEU A 734 4.08 -26.74 18.75
C LEU A 734 4.61 -27.48 17.51
N ASP A 735 4.56 -26.84 16.35
CA ASP A 735 5.10 -27.36 15.10
C ASP A 735 5.75 -26.24 14.29
N ALA A 736 6.73 -26.57 13.48
CA ALA A 736 7.39 -25.62 12.60
C ALA A 736 7.97 -26.30 11.36
N LEU A 737 7.90 -25.61 10.24
CA LEU A 737 8.53 -25.94 8.98
C LEU A 737 9.41 -24.76 8.54
N ALA A 738 10.61 -25.06 8.02
CA ALA A 738 11.46 -24.03 7.42
C ALA A 738 12.09 -24.54 6.13
N VAL A 739 12.19 -23.67 5.12
CA VAL A 739 12.74 -23.95 3.80
C VAL A 739 13.81 -22.91 3.51
N CYS A 740 14.99 -23.34 3.06
CA CYS A 740 16.08 -22.49 2.63
C CYS A 740 16.03 -22.25 1.11
N HIS A 741 16.58 -21.08 0.67
CA HIS A 741 16.79 -20.76 -0.74
C HIS A 741 17.73 -21.73 -1.44
#